data_05aa93b11c95e9f50d10fbcfb3da2e28
#
_entry.id   05aa93b11c95e9f50d10fbcfb3da2e28
#
_cell.length_a   1.000
_cell.length_b   1.000
_cell.length_c   1.000
_cell.angle_alpha   90.00
_cell.angle_beta   90.00
_cell.angle_gamma   90.00
#
_symmetry.space_group_name_H-M   'P 1'
#
loop_
_entity.id
_entity.type
_entity.pdbx_description
1 polymer ?
#
loop_
_entity_poly.entity_id
_entity_poly.type
_entity_poly.pdbx_seq_one_letter_code
_entity_poly.pdbx_strand_id
1 'polypeptide(L)'
;MRCAMPLTATTRCTVRLLNRTVWRQLGTRTLALRSGARTATTYRSYLHCLKQESLRLRQTPFRPSFSFRSYSSRSGADSVTKSTIILQDGVSIEELPVLIKKATAESLLDNDLTARGSFNEHPKATREGASPKVSAIIKKCTSVKDVYLALRKADPKDLTPAIGVQALDKLLQVRDVGLDAPSKRPKSREPDGVSLVIGELCKLITTAGSSEVILDGLRCVVRHRYSEEDRKRYVDTFVQVILSRICDGTIKLPDLLEATLLLVSCGSQYLGTVDHFWQSIVTQAVDMEKDDVLKLYSLLPYFKSSQSVVLRAVARNTTKNVLSLGADDVAYILSVLTRLKLVPQSLLLSLTKWLNLNLHVVPEREFASMVRCLQALRYLDSNSSKAVERYVRIKGSGSREETMDALASYCRAFRWRSEPVFNSASDFFVANHKDMSLPTAVNMVRALGYLNIVPKNAMEFFGSLEWLLRERFNQIPSNELVDMLIACFYLQRYPLNFVKKVFSPHFLDKMNASLERNELRKTHQKLKFLDSALSLECKQYHGPYLPRDYSSKSVKRDGRLLRLMCSMQDDMEVILGGEGNFSFSVVQPRLPLSDMYIIDYVVQLNKQGKPIPADAVSGVDKRLAVIIALPEHYSMDSLHAMGHHATRMRLLQALGYSVIELNYDALLKTRPASRERLNYLSTKILPLS
;
A
#
# COMPACT_ATOMS: atom_id res chain seq x y z
N MET A 1 -16.82 -29.74 34.92
CA MET A 1 -15.86 -29.49 33.85
C MET A 1 -16.61 -29.03 32.61
N ARG A 2 -16.65 -27.73 32.34
CA ARG A 2 -17.30 -27.14 31.18
C ARG A 2 -16.28 -26.23 30.49
N CYS A 3 -15.84 -26.60 29.29
CA CYS A 3 -15.00 -25.79 28.45
C CYS A 3 -15.83 -24.67 27.81
N ALA A 4 -15.46 -23.45 28.04
CA ALA A 4 -15.95 -22.26 27.32
C ALA A 4 -14.97 -21.91 26.19
N MET A 5 -15.45 -21.93 24.95
CA MET A 5 -14.74 -21.37 23.81
C MET A 5 -15.05 -19.86 23.66
N PRO A 6 -14.11 -19.01 23.28
CA PRO A 6 -14.38 -17.59 23.05
C PRO A 6 -14.88 -17.35 21.64
N LEU A 7 -16.02 -16.75 21.50
CA LEU A 7 -16.57 -16.11 20.30
C LEU A 7 -15.82 -14.80 20.06
N THR A 8 -14.89 -14.77 19.10
CA THR A 8 -14.29 -13.48 18.69
C THR A 8 -13.70 -13.56 17.30
N ALA A 9 -14.28 -13.08 16.31
CA ALA A 9 -13.62 -12.51 15.10
C ALA A 9 -14.62 -12.03 14.05
N THR A 10 -15.80 -12.64 13.98
CA THR A 10 -16.79 -12.38 12.92
C THR A 10 -17.63 -11.12 13.16
N THR A 11 -17.83 -10.74 14.40
CA THR A 11 -18.69 -9.58 14.76
C THR A 11 -18.02 -8.22 14.52
N ARG A 12 -16.69 -8.16 14.46
CA ARG A 12 -15.96 -6.89 14.19
C ARG A 12 -15.92 -6.47 12.73
N CYS A 13 -16.05 -7.40 11.80
CA CYS A 13 -16.02 -7.10 10.36
C CYS A 13 -17.35 -6.54 9.84
N THR A 14 -18.46 -7.04 10.34
CA THR A 14 -19.81 -6.61 9.93
C THR A 14 -20.17 -5.19 10.38
N VAL A 15 -19.69 -4.79 11.56
CA VAL A 15 -19.89 -3.40 12.05
C VAL A 15 -19.09 -2.38 11.25
N ARG A 16 -17.92 -2.75 10.66
CA ARG A 16 -17.16 -1.87 9.80
C ARG A 16 -17.77 -1.65 8.41
N LEU A 17 -18.47 -2.62 7.86
CA LEU A 17 -19.11 -2.51 6.54
C LEU A 17 -20.43 -1.73 6.60
N LEU A 18 -21.23 -1.90 7.63
CA LEU A 18 -22.45 -1.12 7.85
C LEU A 18 -22.17 0.37 8.08
N ASN A 19 -21.09 0.70 8.79
CA ASN A 19 -20.68 2.09 8.95
C ASN A 19 -20.25 2.77 7.63
N ARG A 20 -19.73 2.05 6.64
CA ARG A 20 -19.32 2.66 5.37
C ARG A 20 -20.49 3.06 4.46
N THR A 21 -21.59 2.33 4.48
CA THR A 21 -22.75 2.58 3.62
C THR A 21 -23.61 3.73 4.15
N VAL A 22 -23.85 3.79 5.45
CA VAL A 22 -24.57 4.89 6.11
C VAL A 22 -23.82 6.22 5.98
N TRP A 23 -22.48 6.18 6.02
CA TRP A 23 -21.65 7.39 5.88
C TRP A 23 -21.63 7.99 4.47
N ARG A 24 -21.87 7.20 3.43
CA ARG A 24 -21.97 7.74 2.06
C ARG A 24 -23.25 8.56 1.85
N GLN A 25 -24.33 8.22 2.52
CA GLN A 25 -25.59 8.97 2.41
C GLN A 25 -25.64 10.24 3.27
N LEU A 26 -24.90 10.27 4.41
CA LEU A 26 -24.86 11.44 5.30
C LEU A 26 -23.79 12.46 4.90
N GLY A 27 -22.86 12.12 4.02
CA GLY A 27 -21.74 12.97 3.60
C GLY A 27 -22.08 14.14 2.69
N THR A 28 -23.34 14.29 2.25
CA THR A 28 -23.76 15.31 1.27
C THR A 28 -24.52 16.50 1.84
N ARG A 29 -24.81 16.54 3.15
CA ARG A 29 -25.46 17.72 3.77
C ARG A 29 -24.41 18.66 4.38
N THR A 30 -24.10 19.68 3.64
CA THR A 30 -23.28 20.83 4.04
C THR A 30 -24.07 21.71 5.00
N LEU A 31 -23.60 21.88 6.23
CA LEU A 31 -24.15 22.85 7.19
C LEU A 31 -23.62 24.26 6.85
N ALA A 32 -24.47 25.08 6.30
CA ALA A 32 -24.20 26.50 6.14
C ALA A 32 -24.43 27.21 7.50
N LEU A 33 -23.34 27.60 8.15
CA LEU A 33 -23.38 28.35 9.40
C LEU A 33 -23.62 29.83 9.10
N ARG A 34 -24.84 30.34 9.35
CA ARG A 34 -25.11 31.77 9.47
C ARG A 34 -24.89 32.16 10.93
N SER A 35 -24.19 33.26 11.13
CA SER A 35 -23.94 33.87 12.45
C SER A 35 -25.24 34.34 13.10
N GLY A 36 -25.58 33.86 14.30
CA GLY A 36 -26.69 34.33 15.10
C GLY A 36 -27.43 33.19 15.85
N ALA A 37 -27.99 33.51 16.96
CA ALA A 37 -28.58 32.68 18.02
C ALA A 37 -29.61 31.58 17.65
N ARG A 38 -29.83 31.26 16.36
CA ARG A 38 -30.74 30.18 15.90
C ARG A 38 -30.08 28.82 15.70
N THR A 39 -28.78 28.67 15.99
CA THR A 39 -28.03 27.48 15.66
C THR A 39 -28.19 26.34 16.67
N ALA A 40 -28.50 26.62 17.92
CA ALA A 40 -28.63 25.64 18.98
C ALA A 40 -29.82 24.68 18.77
N THR A 41 -30.96 25.20 18.34
CA THR A 41 -32.19 24.40 18.14
C THR A 41 -32.09 23.45 16.94
N THR A 42 -31.43 23.87 15.87
CA THR A 42 -31.25 23.04 14.65
C THR A 42 -30.26 21.92 14.88
N TYR A 43 -29.24 22.14 15.70
CA TYR A 43 -28.25 21.12 16.05
C TYR A 43 -28.81 20.08 17.02
N ARG A 44 -29.70 20.48 17.93
CA ARG A 44 -30.41 19.59 18.87
C ARG A 44 -31.33 18.61 18.11
N SER A 45 -32.06 19.08 17.11
CA SER A 45 -32.90 18.23 16.24
C SER A 45 -32.08 17.23 15.43
N TYR A 46 -30.89 17.62 15.00
CA TYR A 46 -29.97 16.76 14.28
C TYR A 46 -29.37 15.63 15.17
N LEU A 47 -29.02 15.98 16.42
CA LEU A 47 -28.50 15.03 17.40
C LEU A 47 -29.59 14.04 17.87
N HIS A 48 -30.83 14.50 17.98
CA HIS A 48 -31.97 13.64 18.31
C HIS A 48 -32.29 12.64 17.21
N CYS A 49 -32.16 13.04 15.94
CA CYS A 49 -32.32 12.17 14.78
C CYS A 49 -31.27 11.05 14.76
N LEU A 50 -30.00 11.36 15.08
CA LEU A 50 -28.91 10.37 15.17
C LEU A 50 -29.12 9.35 16.31
N LYS A 51 -29.71 9.77 17.44
CA LYS A 51 -30.07 8.86 18.55
C LYS A 51 -31.19 7.89 18.13
N GLN A 52 -32.17 8.32 17.37
CA GLN A 52 -33.29 7.47 16.91
C GLN A 52 -32.88 6.47 15.82
N GLU A 53 -31.99 6.84 14.88
CA GLU A 53 -31.51 5.92 13.85
C GLU A 53 -30.61 4.82 14.40
N SER A 54 -29.83 5.08 15.43
CA SER A 54 -29.00 4.03 16.09
C SER A 54 -29.81 2.98 16.81
N LEU A 55 -31.04 3.26 17.20
CA LEU A 55 -31.97 2.33 17.86
C LEU A 55 -32.77 1.48 16.87
N ARG A 56 -33.07 1.99 15.67
CA ARG A 56 -33.81 1.27 14.62
C ARG A 56 -32.99 0.15 13.93
N LEU A 57 -31.65 0.24 13.92
CA LEU A 57 -30.77 -0.73 13.27
C LEU A 57 -30.52 -2.02 14.07
N ARG A 58 -31.12 -2.20 15.26
CA ARG A 58 -30.94 -3.37 16.12
C ARG A 58 -31.99 -4.48 15.97
N GLN A 59 -32.97 -4.36 15.07
CA GLN A 59 -34.15 -5.23 15.06
C GLN A 59 -34.50 -5.97 13.77
N THR A 60 -33.59 -6.32 12.88
CA THR A 60 -33.93 -7.19 11.71
C THR A 60 -33.00 -8.39 11.58
N PRO A 61 -33.53 -9.65 11.61
CA PRO A 61 -32.72 -10.83 11.35
C PRO A 61 -32.66 -11.18 9.86
N PHE A 62 -31.47 -11.45 9.34
CA PHE A 62 -31.21 -11.86 7.96
C PHE A 62 -31.01 -13.39 7.87
N ARG A 63 -31.72 -14.05 6.96
CA ARG A 63 -31.48 -15.44 6.54
C ARG A 63 -30.80 -15.45 5.16
N PRO A 64 -29.71 -16.19 4.93
CA PRO A 64 -29.15 -16.40 3.58
C PRO A 64 -29.67 -17.72 2.98
N SER A 65 -30.07 -17.65 1.71
CA SER A 65 -30.34 -18.83 0.87
C SER A 65 -29.29 -18.89 -0.25
N PHE A 66 -28.55 -19.98 -0.32
CA PHE A 66 -27.67 -20.32 -1.43
C PHE A 66 -28.32 -21.43 -2.28
N SER A 67 -28.40 -21.25 -3.57
CA SER A 67 -28.74 -22.30 -4.53
C SER A 67 -27.60 -22.53 -5.51
N PHE A 68 -27.11 -23.76 -5.59
CA PHE A 68 -26.19 -24.25 -6.60
C PHE A 68 -26.96 -24.68 -7.86
N ARG A 69 -26.54 -24.22 -9.02
CA ARG A 69 -26.94 -24.79 -10.33
C ARG A 69 -25.75 -25.52 -10.94
N SER A 70 -25.94 -26.81 -11.16
CA SER A 70 -25.06 -27.68 -11.94
C SER A 70 -25.33 -27.55 -13.43
N TYR A 71 -24.29 -27.40 -14.23
CA TYR A 71 -24.34 -27.50 -15.68
C TYR A 71 -23.93 -28.89 -16.14
N SER A 72 -24.81 -29.60 -16.82
CA SER A 72 -24.47 -30.85 -17.51
C SER A 72 -24.11 -30.55 -18.97
N SER A 73 -22.97 -31.08 -19.40
CA SER A 73 -22.50 -31.03 -20.79
C SER A 73 -23.16 -32.13 -21.60
N ARG A 74 -23.80 -31.75 -22.74
CA ARG A 74 -24.23 -32.69 -23.80
C ARG A 74 -23.10 -32.82 -24.82
N SER A 75 -22.71 -34.07 -25.08
CA SER A 75 -21.82 -34.47 -26.15
C SER A 75 -22.60 -34.58 -27.45
N GLY A 76 -22.19 -33.82 -28.47
CA GLY A 76 -22.60 -34.01 -29.85
C GLY A 76 -21.46 -34.61 -30.67
N ALA A 77 -21.67 -35.79 -31.22
CA ALA A 77 -20.69 -36.42 -32.11
C ALA A 77 -20.99 -35.94 -33.54
N ASP A 78 -20.06 -35.23 -34.16
CA ASP A 78 -20.08 -34.92 -35.57
C ASP A 78 -18.97 -35.64 -36.31
N SER A 79 -19.41 -36.34 -37.38
CA SER A 79 -18.59 -37.08 -38.29
C SER A 79 -17.67 -36.19 -39.12
N VAL A 80 -16.34 -36.34 -38.97
CA VAL A 80 -15.32 -35.63 -39.76
C VAL A 80 -15.06 -36.35 -41.07
N THR A 81 -15.39 -35.74 -42.19
CA THR A 81 -14.97 -36.11 -43.55
C THR A 81 -13.47 -35.79 -43.69
N LYS A 82 -12.71 -36.80 -44.08
CA LYS A 82 -11.25 -36.71 -44.32
C LYS A 82 -10.97 -35.88 -45.58
N SER A 83 -10.31 -34.75 -45.46
CA SER A 83 -9.67 -34.02 -46.56
C SER A 83 -8.17 -34.14 -46.44
N THR A 84 -7.53 -34.74 -47.39
CA THR A 84 -6.08 -35.01 -47.46
C THR A 84 -5.37 -33.71 -47.84
N ILE A 85 -4.56 -33.13 -46.93
CA ILE A 85 -3.72 -31.96 -47.20
C ILE A 85 -2.40 -32.44 -47.81
N ILE A 86 -2.19 -32.13 -49.09
CA ILE A 86 -0.96 -32.38 -49.81
C ILE A 86 -0.16 -31.07 -49.86
N LEU A 87 1.05 -31.03 -49.28
CA LEU A 87 2.00 -29.97 -49.54
C LEU A 87 2.46 -29.99 -50.98
N GLN A 88 2.72 -28.80 -51.58
CA GLN A 88 3.04 -28.63 -53.03
C GLN A 88 4.19 -29.52 -53.60
N ASP A 89 4.83 -30.37 -52.79
CA ASP A 89 5.89 -31.33 -53.19
C ASP A 89 5.60 -32.79 -52.82
N GLY A 90 4.34 -33.18 -52.73
CA GLY A 90 3.96 -34.63 -52.61
C GLY A 90 4.22 -35.27 -51.24
N VAL A 91 4.48 -34.52 -50.17
CA VAL A 91 4.68 -35.06 -48.83
C VAL A 91 3.37 -35.03 -48.06
N SER A 92 2.86 -36.21 -47.69
CA SER A 92 1.68 -36.35 -46.83
C SER A 92 2.04 -36.01 -45.38
N ILE A 93 1.39 -35.01 -44.81
CA ILE A 93 1.56 -34.59 -43.40
C ILE A 93 0.88 -35.59 -42.43
N GLU A 94 -0.04 -36.43 -42.94
CA GLU A 94 -0.90 -37.31 -42.14
C GLU A 94 -0.14 -38.43 -41.39
N GLU A 95 1.03 -38.85 -41.85
CA GLU A 95 1.80 -39.93 -41.23
C GLU A 95 2.58 -39.49 -39.97
N LEU A 96 3.01 -38.23 -39.90
CA LEU A 96 3.87 -37.75 -38.83
C LEU A 96 3.14 -37.65 -37.46
N PRO A 97 1.92 -37.15 -37.38
CA PRO A 97 1.13 -37.22 -36.14
C PRO A 97 0.89 -38.64 -35.63
N VAL A 98 0.76 -39.61 -36.53
CA VAL A 98 0.56 -41.02 -36.18
C VAL A 98 1.85 -41.62 -35.59
N LEU A 99 3.03 -41.29 -36.13
CA LEU A 99 4.34 -41.71 -35.60
C LEU A 99 4.59 -41.12 -34.21
N ILE A 100 4.30 -39.85 -34.03
CA ILE A 100 4.48 -39.20 -32.73
C ILE A 100 3.48 -39.75 -31.70
N LYS A 101 2.23 -40.04 -32.08
CA LYS A 101 1.24 -40.72 -31.22
C LYS A 101 1.73 -42.11 -30.80
N LYS A 102 2.38 -42.87 -31.71
CA LYS A 102 2.94 -44.16 -31.38
C LYS A 102 4.11 -44.04 -30.38
N ALA A 103 5.00 -43.09 -30.59
CA ALA A 103 6.08 -42.79 -29.64
C ALA A 103 5.52 -42.33 -28.26
N THR A 104 4.46 -41.54 -28.23
CA THR A 104 3.76 -41.12 -26.99
C THR A 104 3.20 -42.34 -26.25
N ALA A 105 2.57 -43.28 -26.96
CA ALA A 105 2.05 -44.51 -26.37
C ALA A 105 3.15 -45.42 -25.81
N GLU A 106 4.26 -45.56 -26.53
CA GLU A 106 5.43 -46.30 -26.05
C GLU A 106 6.08 -45.66 -24.80
N SER A 107 6.20 -44.34 -24.75
CA SER A 107 6.71 -43.59 -23.59
C SER A 107 5.81 -43.76 -22.36
N LEU A 108 4.50 -43.82 -22.53
CA LEU A 108 3.55 -44.05 -21.42
C LEU A 108 3.64 -45.47 -20.89
N LEU A 109 3.83 -46.47 -21.76
CA LEU A 109 4.00 -47.87 -21.36
C LEU A 109 5.28 -48.07 -20.57
N ASP A 110 6.38 -47.44 -20.95
CA ASP A 110 7.66 -47.49 -20.21
C ASP A 110 7.55 -46.88 -18.82
N ASN A 111 6.76 -45.80 -18.66
CA ASN A 111 6.51 -45.19 -17.35
C ASN A 111 5.61 -46.04 -16.43
N ASP A 112 4.60 -46.75 -16.99
CA ASP A 112 3.74 -47.68 -16.21
C ASP A 112 4.49 -48.91 -15.74
N LEU A 113 5.45 -49.43 -16.51
CA LEU A 113 6.29 -50.55 -16.13
C LEU A 113 7.29 -50.22 -15.03
N THR A 114 7.77 -48.97 -14.97
CA THR A 114 8.64 -48.49 -13.87
C THR A 114 7.87 -48.24 -12.58
N ALA A 115 6.60 -47.90 -12.63
CA ALA A 115 5.74 -47.70 -11.45
C ALA A 115 5.30 -49.01 -10.77
N ARG A 116 5.34 -50.17 -11.45
CA ARG A 116 4.94 -51.48 -10.93
C ARG A 116 6.10 -52.37 -10.47
N GLY A 117 7.37 -51.95 -10.65
CA GLY A 117 8.58 -52.70 -10.27
C GLY A 117 8.95 -52.49 -8.79
N SER A 118 9.02 -53.59 -8.06
CA SER A 118 9.28 -53.79 -6.64
C SER A 118 10.41 -52.96 -6.02
N PHE A 119 10.24 -52.71 -4.74
CA PHE A 119 11.23 -52.24 -3.74
C PHE A 119 12.46 -53.16 -3.70
N ASN A 120 13.47 -52.98 -4.49
CA ASN A 120 14.85 -53.40 -4.34
C ASN A 120 15.48 -53.70 -5.71
N GLU A 121 15.82 -52.66 -6.47
CA GLU A 121 16.92 -52.72 -7.43
C GLU A 121 17.31 -51.27 -7.80
N HIS A 122 18.61 -51.02 -7.97
CA HIS A 122 19.14 -49.73 -8.40
C HIS A 122 18.38 -49.17 -9.60
N PRO A 123 18.05 -47.87 -9.64
CA PRO A 123 17.30 -47.30 -10.74
C PRO A 123 18.10 -47.47 -12.04
N LYS A 124 17.61 -48.35 -12.92
CA LYS A 124 18.03 -48.38 -14.31
C LYS A 124 17.76 -47.00 -14.89
N ALA A 125 18.80 -46.35 -15.39
CA ALA A 125 18.71 -45.03 -16.01
C ALA A 125 17.55 -44.99 -17.01
N THR A 126 16.49 -44.27 -16.68
CA THR A 126 15.37 -44.03 -17.57
C THR A 126 15.91 -43.43 -18.87
N ARG A 127 15.42 -43.90 -20.01
CA ARG A 127 15.81 -43.44 -21.37
C ARG A 127 15.29 -42.01 -21.65
N GLU A 128 15.50 -41.07 -20.74
CA GLU A 128 15.13 -39.66 -20.94
C GLU A 128 16.17 -38.88 -21.76
N GLY A 129 17.34 -39.44 -21.96
CA GLY A 129 18.43 -38.85 -22.74
C GLY A 129 18.12 -38.75 -24.23
N ALA A 130 18.41 -37.61 -24.85
CA ALA A 130 18.28 -37.44 -26.29
C ALA A 130 19.20 -38.41 -27.07
N SER A 131 18.66 -39.17 -28.05
CA SER A 131 19.47 -39.94 -28.98
C SER A 131 20.43 -39.02 -29.71
N PRO A 132 21.77 -39.20 -29.58
CA PRO A 132 22.75 -38.24 -30.11
C PRO A 132 22.67 -38.12 -31.65
N LYS A 133 22.25 -39.18 -32.34
CA LYS A 133 22.08 -39.16 -33.80
C LYS A 133 20.93 -38.29 -34.24
N VAL A 134 19.75 -38.44 -33.65
CA VAL A 134 18.54 -37.66 -34.00
C VAL A 134 18.70 -36.19 -33.58
N SER A 135 19.28 -35.94 -32.40
CA SER A 135 19.59 -34.60 -31.92
C SER A 135 20.52 -33.83 -32.88
N ALA A 136 21.58 -34.49 -33.39
CA ALA A 136 22.50 -33.85 -34.33
C ALA A 136 21.85 -33.51 -35.68
N ILE A 137 20.91 -34.35 -36.14
CA ILE A 137 20.16 -34.06 -37.38
C ILE A 137 19.21 -32.89 -37.18
N ILE A 138 18.43 -32.86 -36.10
CA ILE A 138 17.48 -31.78 -35.81
C ILE A 138 18.19 -30.41 -35.70
N LYS A 139 19.36 -30.34 -35.06
CA LYS A 139 20.16 -29.12 -34.95
C LYS A 139 20.59 -28.56 -36.29
N LYS A 140 20.82 -29.41 -37.30
CA LYS A 140 21.26 -29.00 -38.64
C LYS A 140 20.13 -28.60 -39.57
N CYS A 141 18.86 -28.80 -39.19
CA CYS A 141 17.69 -28.45 -40.01
C CYS A 141 17.60 -26.93 -40.20
N THR A 142 17.36 -26.52 -41.45
CA THR A 142 17.21 -25.07 -41.81
C THR A 142 15.79 -24.71 -42.24
N SER A 143 14.95 -25.70 -42.54
CA SER A 143 13.56 -25.53 -42.94
C SER A 143 12.60 -26.37 -42.11
N VAL A 144 11.31 -26.00 -42.08
CA VAL A 144 10.24 -26.79 -41.46
C VAL A 144 10.17 -28.17 -42.07
N LYS A 145 10.39 -28.27 -43.39
CA LYS A 145 10.42 -29.55 -44.14
C LYS A 145 11.55 -30.45 -43.66
N ASP A 146 12.75 -29.90 -43.38
CA ASP A 146 13.88 -30.66 -42.89
C ASP A 146 13.62 -31.29 -41.52
N VAL A 147 12.96 -30.52 -40.62
CA VAL A 147 12.57 -31.02 -39.30
C VAL A 147 11.56 -32.16 -39.43
N TYR A 148 10.60 -32.05 -40.34
CA TYR A 148 9.62 -33.12 -40.62
C TYR A 148 10.29 -34.39 -41.16
N LEU A 149 11.20 -34.24 -42.11
CA LEU A 149 11.95 -35.38 -42.66
C LEU A 149 12.84 -36.05 -41.60
N ALA A 150 13.44 -35.26 -40.73
CA ALA A 150 14.24 -35.80 -39.62
C ALA A 150 13.38 -36.61 -38.64
N LEU A 151 12.21 -36.08 -38.25
CA LEU A 151 11.28 -36.78 -37.36
C LEU A 151 10.67 -38.04 -38.00
N ARG A 152 10.37 -38.01 -39.32
CA ARG A 152 9.83 -39.15 -40.04
C ARG A 152 10.84 -40.30 -40.20
N LYS A 153 12.15 -39.99 -40.33
CA LYS A 153 13.23 -40.97 -40.43
C LYS A 153 13.68 -41.56 -39.11
N ALA A 154 13.26 -40.94 -37.98
CA ALA A 154 13.58 -41.42 -36.64
C ALA A 154 12.72 -42.64 -36.28
N ASP A 155 13.30 -43.64 -35.64
CA ASP A 155 12.51 -44.72 -35.04
C ASP A 155 11.63 -44.16 -33.92
N PRO A 156 10.38 -44.68 -33.76
CA PRO A 156 9.53 -44.26 -32.65
C PRO A 156 10.19 -44.38 -31.27
N LYS A 157 11.08 -45.37 -31.10
CA LYS A 157 11.84 -45.58 -29.86
C LYS A 157 12.91 -44.52 -29.59
N ASP A 158 13.41 -43.86 -30.63
CA ASP A 158 14.37 -42.77 -30.53
C ASP A 158 13.69 -41.39 -30.29
N LEU A 159 12.37 -41.28 -30.49
CA LEU A 159 11.59 -40.08 -30.24
C LEU A 159 11.27 -39.93 -28.75
N THR A 160 12.29 -39.61 -27.97
CA THR A 160 12.13 -39.34 -26.54
C THR A 160 11.53 -37.93 -26.28
N PRO A 161 10.92 -37.66 -25.09
CA PRO A 161 10.44 -36.33 -24.74
C PRO A 161 11.50 -35.25 -24.88
N ALA A 162 12.76 -35.50 -24.56
CA ALA A 162 13.86 -34.54 -24.70
C ALA A 162 14.14 -34.19 -26.18
N ILE A 163 14.01 -35.17 -27.10
CA ILE A 163 14.07 -34.89 -28.55
C ILE A 163 12.84 -34.12 -28.99
N GLY A 164 11.68 -34.38 -28.40
CA GLY A 164 10.46 -33.62 -28.62
C GLY A 164 10.65 -32.15 -28.34
N VAL A 165 11.33 -31.79 -27.24
CA VAL A 165 11.65 -30.38 -26.90
C VAL A 165 12.58 -29.77 -27.96
N GLN A 166 13.65 -30.49 -28.37
CA GLN A 166 14.58 -29.97 -29.38
C GLN A 166 13.89 -29.76 -30.73
N ALA A 167 13.05 -30.71 -31.14
CA ALA A 167 12.28 -30.63 -32.38
C ALA A 167 11.28 -29.46 -32.35
N LEU A 168 10.60 -29.29 -31.22
CA LEU A 168 9.67 -28.19 -30.99
C LEU A 168 10.37 -26.83 -31.09
N ASP A 169 11.47 -26.63 -30.35
CA ASP A 169 12.25 -25.40 -30.36
C ASP A 169 12.76 -25.07 -31.78
N LYS A 170 13.34 -26.04 -32.47
CA LYS A 170 13.84 -25.85 -33.81
C LYS A 170 12.76 -25.53 -34.84
N LEU A 171 11.62 -26.23 -34.75
CA LEU A 171 10.47 -26.00 -35.63
C LEU A 171 9.90 -24.58 -35.44
N LEU A 172 9.85 -24.14 -34.22
CA LEU A 172 9.37 -22.81 -33.87
C LEU A 172 10.34 -21.69 -34.29
N GLN A 173 11.64 -21.89 -34.07
CA GLN A 173 12.69 -20.95 -34.54
C GLN A 173 12.61 -20.76 -36.05
N VAL A 174 12.54 -21.86 -36.83
CA VAL A 174 12.50 -21.78 -38.28
C VAL A 174 11.19 -21.18 -38.81
N ARG A 175 10.07 -21.42 -38.10
CA ARG A 175 8.79 -20.80 -38.43
C ARG A 175 8.81 -19.29 -38.20
N ASP A 176 9.35 -18.81 -37.10
CA ASP A 176 9.39 -17.38 -36.76
C ASP A 176 10.27 -16.59 -37.73
N VAL A 177 11.39 -17.15 -38.18
CA VAL A 177 12.22 -16.58 -39.25
C VAL A 177 11.45 -16.44 -40.57
N GLY A 178 10.55 -17.39 -40.88
CA GLY A 178 9.69 -17.33 -42.08
C GLY A 178 8.57 -16.28 -42.02
N LEU A 179 8.17 -15.86 -40.81
CA LEU A 179 7.09 -14.88 -40.63
C LEU A 179 7.55 -13.41 -40.81
N ASP A 180 8.83 -13.14 -40.74
CA ASP A 180 9.37 -11.79 -40.95
C ASP A 180 9.47 -11.41 -42.46
N ALA A 181 9.15 -12.33 -43.39
CA ALA A 181 9.02 -12.03 -44.80
C ALA A 181 7.61 -11.43 -45.12
N PRO A 182 7.52 -10.28 -45.82
CA PRO A 182 6.24 -9.59 -46.06
C PRO A 182 5.44 -10.27 -47.17
N SER A 183 4.98 -11.49 -47.01
CA SER A 183 4.14 -12.16 -47.98
C SER A 183 2.90 -12.77 -47.36
N LYS A 184 1.75 -12.11 -47.71
CA LYS A 184 0.37 -12.64 -47.76
C LYS A 184 -0.07 -13.53 -46.58
N ARG A 185 -0.84 -12.93 -45.67
CA ARG A 185 -1.69 -13.64 -44.69
C ARG A 185 -2.59 -14.66 -45.40
N PRO A 186 -2.49 -15.96 -45.09
CA PRO A 186 -3.46 -16.94 -45.58
C PRO A 186 -4.83 -16.72 -44.89
N LYS A 187 -5.88 -16.60 -45.71
CA LYS A 187 -7.27 -16.42 -45.27
C LYS A 187 -7.98 -17.78 -45.07
N SER A 188 -7.38 -18.79 -44.45
CA SER A 188 -8.11 -20.05 -44.22
C SER A 188 -8.07 -20.48 -42.76
N ARG A 189 -9.25 -20.80 -42.22
CA ARG A 189 -9.52 -21.25 -40.83
C ARG A 189 -9.19 -22.72 -40.56
N GLU A 190 -8.49 -23.41 -41.46
CA GLU A 190 -8.07 -24.80 -41.22
C GLU A 190 -6.76 -24.82 -40.44
N PRO A 191 -6.64 -25.73 -39.44
CA PRO A 191 -5.38 -25.85 -38.68
C PRO A 191 -4.27 -26.29 -39.64
N ASP A 192 -3.30 -25.41 -39.86
CA ASP A 192 -2.10 -25.74 -40.63
C ASP A 192 -1.50 -27.07 -40.12
N GLY A 193 -1.08 -27.96 -41.01
CA GLY A 193 -0.49 -29.24 -40.65
C GLY A 193 0.67 -29.10 -39.65
N VAL A 194 1.33 -27.91 -39.63
CA VAL A 194 2.32 -27.51 -38.64
C VAL A 194 1.75 -27.42 -37.22
N SER A 195 0.57 -26.86 -37.06
CA SER A 195 -0.10 -26.75 -35.75
C SER A 195 -0.47 -28.11 -35.16
N LEU A 196 -0.83 -29.07 -36.00
CA LEU A 196 -1.08 -30.46 -35.58
C LEU A 196 0.21 -31.15 -35.06
N VAL A 197 1.31 -30.99 -35.77
CA VAL A 197 2.61 -31.59 -35.38
C VAL A 197 3.10 -30.95 -34.06
N ILE A 198 3.00 -29.64 -33.91
CA ILE A 198 3.31 -28.96 -32.65
C ILE A 198 2.46 -29.53 -31.51
N GLY A 199 1.15 -29.69 -31.71
CA GLY A 199 0.25 -30.26 -30.71
C GLY A 199 0.63 -31.67 -30.28
N GLU A 200 1.03 -32.56 -31.22
CA GLU A 200 1.48 -33.90 -30.90
C GLU A 200 2.86 -33.92 -30.23
N LEU A 201 3.78 -33.03 -30.63
CA LEU A 201 5.07 -32.86 -29.91
C LEU A 201 4.85 -32.39 -28.48
N CYS A 202 3.94 -31.45 -28.23
CA CYS A 202 3.59 -31.04 -26.87
C CYS A 202 3.06 -32.23 -26.06
N LYS A 203 2.21 -33.09 -26.62
CA LYS A 203 1.74 -34.32 -25.95
C LYS A 203 2.86 -35.28 -25.64
N LEU A 204 3.79 -35.50 -26.57
CA LEU A 204 4.96 -36.34 -26.34
C LEU A 204 5.83 -35.80 -25.20
N ILE A 205 6.09 -34.52 -25.16
CA ILE A 205 6.87 -33.89 -24.10
C ILE A 205 6.19 -34.05 -22.73
N THR A 206 4.86 -34.02 -22.66
CA THR A 206 4.12 -34.22 -21.42
C THR A 206 4.21 -35.63 -20.84
N THR A 207 4.69 -36.63 -21.61
CA THR A 207 4.96 -37.98 -21.10
C THR A 207 6.30 -38.11 -20.38
N ALA A 208 7.12 -37.04 -20.34
CA ALA A 208 8.41 -37.08 -19.65
C ALA A 208 8.24 -37.40 -18.15
N GLY A 209 9.13 -38.21 -17.60
CA GLY A 209 9.19 -38.46 -16.15
C GLY A 209 9.72 -37.26 -15.37
N SER A 210 10.64 -36.49 -15.97
CA SER A 210 11.23 -35.26 -15.37
C SER A 210 10.34 -34.04 -15.54
N SER A 211 10.19 -33.24 -14.47
CA SER A 211 9.51 -31.95 -14.53
C SER A 211 10.28 -30.91 -15.36
N GLU A 212 11.61 -31.00 -15.36
CA GLU A 212 12.48 -30.09 -16.10
C GLU A 212 12.20 -30.13 -17.61
N VAL A 213 12.08 -31.36 -18.20
CA VAL A 213 11.76 -31.53 -19.63
C VAL A 213 10.40 -30.94 -19.99
N ILE A 214 9.40 -31.06 -19.10
CA ILE A 214 8.06 -30.46 -19.29
C ILE A 214 8.14 -28.95 -19.27
N LEU A 215 8.93 -28.39 -18.34
CA LEU A 215 9.12 -26.93 -18.24
C LEU A 215 9.89 -26.38 -19.44
N ASP A 216 10.87 -27.12 -19.95
CA ASP A 216 11.57 -26.76 -21.19
C ASP A 216 10.61 -26.71 -22.39
N GLY A 217 9.71 -27.69 -22.51
CA GLY A 217 8.65 -27.67 -23.52
C GLY A 217 7.71 -26.44 -23.37
N LEU A 218 7.26 -26.17 -22.16
CA LEU A 218 6.44 -25.00 -21.87
C LEU A 218 7.21 -23.68 -22.15
N ARG A 219 8.49 -23.61 -21.81
CA ARG A 219 9.39 -22.47 -22.10
C ARG A 219 9.50 -22.21 -23.60
N CYS A 220 9.64 -23.28 -24.41
CA CYS A 220 9.63 -23.17 -25.85
C CYS A 220 8.31 -22.60 -26.37
N VAL A 221 7.16 -23.09 -25.88
CA VAL A 221 5.86 -22.58 -26.27
C VAL A 221 5.68 -21.11 -25.87
N VAL A 222 6.12 -20.70 -24.68
CA VAL A 222 5.97 -19.32 -24.20
C VAL A 222 6.83 -18.32 -24.98
N ARG A 223 8.01 -18.71 -25.39
CA ARG A 223 9.01 -17.85 -26.06
C ARG A 223 8.58 -17.42 -27.46
N HIS A 224 7.83 -18.25 -28.17
CA HIS A 224 7.51 -18.04 -29.59
C HIS A 224 6.13 -17.40 -29.81
N ARG A 225 5.90 -16.88 -31.05
CA ARG A 225 4.66 -16.21 -31.43
C ARG A 225 3.64 -17.22 -31.98
N TYR A 226 2.41 -17.14 -31.48
CA TYR A 226 1.28 -17.99 -31.92
C TYR A 226 0.01 -17.14 -32.05
N SER A 227 -1.02 -17.73 -32.69
CA SER A 227 -2.38 -17.28 -32.50
C SER A 227 -2.79 -17.47 -31.02
N GLU A 228 -3.68 -16.66 -30.49
CA GLU A 228 -4.09 -16.77 -29.09
C GLU A 228 -4.77 -18.12 -28.79
N GLU A 229 -5.51 -18.64 -29.76
CA GLU A 229 -6.17 -19.96 -29.68
C GLU A 229 -5.19 -21.12 -29.64
N ASP A 230 -4.17 -21.11 -30.52
CA ASP A 230 -3.13 -22.17 -30.55
C ASP A 230 -2.25 -22.13 -29.31
N ARG A 231 -1.83 -20.91 -28.89
CA ARG A 231 -1.08 -20.73 -27.64
C ARG A 231 -1.84 -21.34 -26.47
N LYS A 232 -3.13 -21.05 -26.35
CA LYS A 232 -3.96 -21.58 -25.28
C LYS A 232 -3.99 -23.11 -25.34
N ARG A 233 -4.22 -23.70 -26.50
CA ARG A 233 -4.29 -25.17 -26.68
C ARG A 233 -2.99 -25.84 -26.23
N TYR A 234 -1.84 -25.30 -26.64
CA TYR A 234 -0.55 -25.89 -26.27
C TYR A 234 -0.24 -25.72 -24.79
N VAL A 235 -0.46 -24.52 -24.24
CA VAL A 235 -0.22 -24.25 -22.81
C VAL A 235 -1.16 -25.10 -21.94
N ASP A 236 -2.43 -25.23 -22.30
CA ASP A 236 -3.42 -26.06 -21.56
C ASP A 236 -2.97 -27.52 -21.45
N THR A 237 -2.29 -28.07 -22.49
CA THR A 237 -1.73 -29.43 -22.45
C THR A 237 -0.67 -29.58 -21.34
N PHE A 238 0.22 -28.63 -21.20
CA PHE A 238 1.22 -28.62 -20.11
C PHE A 238 0.60 -28.35 -18.73
N VAL A 239 -0.37 -27.45 -18.65
CA VAL A 239 -1.09 -27.11 -17.42
C VAL A 239 -1.74 -28.34 -16.78
N GLN A 240 -2.38 -29.20 -17.58
CA GLN A 240 -3.00 -30.42 -17.06
C GLN A 240 -2.00 -31.36 -16.40
N VAL A 241 -0.83 -31.54 -17.00
CA VAL A 241 0.22 -32.40 -16.45
C VAL A 241 0.87 -31.78 -15.21
N ILE A 242 1.10 -30.47 -15.22
CA ILE A 242 1.61 -29.76 -14.04
C ILE A 242 0.63 -29.91 -12.86
N LEU A 243 -0.68 -29.75 -13.10
CA LEU A 243 -1.70 -29.94 -12.06
C LEU A 243 -1.73 -31.38 -11.55
N SER A 244 -1.64 -32.39 -12.43
CA SER A 244 -1.53 -33.80 -12.01
C SER A 244 -0.33 -34.00 -11.08
N ARG A 245 0.84 -33.51 -11.47
CA ARG A 245 2.07 -33.63 -10.65
C ARG A 245 1.99 -32.88 -9.31
N ILE A 246 1.26 -31.79 -9.27
CA ILE A 246 0.98 -31.08 -8.01
C ILE A 246 0.11 -31.96 -7.09
N CYS A 247 -0.92 -32.60 -7.65
CA CYS A 247 -1.79 -33.51 -6.89
C CYS A 247 -1.02 -34.74 -6.40
N ASP A 248 -0.11 -35.29 -7.21
CA ASP A 248 0.72 -36.44 -6.89
C ASP A 248 1.91 -36.09 -5.97
N GLY A 249 2.15 -34.79 -5.73
CA GLY A 249 3.27 -34.30 -4.91
C GLY A 249 4.65 -34.53 -5.51
N THR A 250 4.74 -34.78 -6.82
CA THR A 250 5.99 -35.14 -7.51
C THR A 250 6.79 -33.94 -8.03
N ILE A 251 6.18 -32.77 -8.14
CA ILE A 251 6.84 -31.55 -8.59
C ILE A 251 7.60 -30.86 -7.45
N LYS A 252 8.85 -30.49 -7.69
CA LYS A 252 9.68 -29.76 -6.73
C LYS A 252 9.33 -28.27 -6.72
N LEU A 253 9.62 -27.57 -5.61
CA LEU A 253 9.32 -26.16 -5.46
C LEU A 253 9.97 -25.26 -6.53
N PRO A 254 11.27 -25.39 -6.88
CA PRO A 254 11.87 -24.57 -7.93
C PRO A 254 11.15 -24.71 -9.28
N ASP A 255 10.79 -25.94 -9.66
CA ASP A 255 10.06 -26.24 -10.89
C ASP A 255 8.65 -25.63 -10.86
N LEU A 256 7.99 -25.70 -9.71
CA LEU A 256 6.67 -25.12 -9.51
C LEU A 256 6.68 -23.58 -9.60
N LEU A 257 7.72 -22.94 -9.06
CA LEU A 257 7.88 -21.48 -9.16
C LEU A 257 8.16 -21.06 -10.59
N GLU A 258 8.96 -21.83 -11.33
CA GLU A 258 9.20 -21.59 -12.75
C GLU A 258 7.94 -21.80 -13.59
N ALA A 259 7.20 -22.89 -13.37
CA ALA A 259 5.90 -23.11 -14.00
C ALA A 259 4.95 -21.92 -13.77
N THR A 260 4.90 -21.42 -12.53
CA THR A 260 4.11 -20.26 -12.16
C THR A 260 4.52 -19.01 -12.97
N LEU A 261 5.81 -18.74 -13.08
CA LEU A 261 6.34 -17.60 -13.83
C LEU A 261 5.98 -17.68 -15.31
N LEU A 262 6.15 -18.88 -15.92
CA LEU A 262 5.81 -19.12 -17.31
C LEU A 262 4.32 -18.94 -17.57
N LEU A 263 3.46 -19.49 -16.71
CA LEU A 263 2.00 -19.34 -16.85
C LEU A 263 1.54 -17.90 -16.68
N VAL A 264 2.11 -17.15 -15.75
CA VAL A 264 1.84 -15.71 -15.57
C VAL A 264 2.21 -14.93 -16.83
N SER A 265 3.34 -15.29 -17.50
CA SER A 265 3.76 -14.64 -18.75
C SER A 265 2.83 -14.95 -19.93
N CYS A 266 2.08 -16.05 -19.89
CA CYS A 266 1.09 -16.42 -20.90
C CYS A 266 -0.20 -15.58 -20.84
N GLY A 267 -0.44 -14.86 -19.74
CA GLY A 267 -1.59 -13.95 -19.62
C GLY A 267 -2.47 -14.19 -18.40
N SER A 268 -3.39 -13.26 -18.18
CA SER A 268 -4.27 -13.24 -17.00
C SER A 268 -5.24 -14.42 -16.91
N GLN A 269 -5.47 -15.15 -18.00
CA GLN A 269 -6.35 -16.31 -18.04
C GLN A 269 -5.85 -17.48 -17.16
N TYR A 270 -4.55 -17.58 -16.92
CA TYR A 270 -3.95 -18.64 -16.10
C TYR A 270 -3.81 -18.28 -14.61
N LEU A 271 -4.16 -17.06 -14.20
CA LEU A 271 -4.06 -16.64 -12.80
C LEU A 271 -4.94 -17.48 -11.86
N GLY A 272 -6.08 -17.97 -12.34
CA GLY A 272 -6.93 -18.90 -11.58
C GLY A 272 -6.22 -20.23 -11.33
N THR A 273 -5.55 -20.79 -12.35
CA THR A 273 -4.76 -22.01 -12.22
C THR A 273 -3.57 -21.84 -11.29
N VAL A 274 -2.84 -20.74 -11.43
CA VAL A 274 -1.73 -20.38 -10.55
C VAL A 274 -2.17 -20.27 -9.09
N ASP A 275 -3.36 -19.76 -8.87
CA ASP A 275 -3.90 -19.61 -7.50
C ASP A 275 -4.14 -20.97 -6.81
N HIS A 276 -4.32 -22.06 -7.56
CA HIS A 276 -4.42 -23.42 -7.00
C HIS A 276 -3.07 -24.02 -6.58
N PHE A 277 -1.95 -23.49 -7.02
CA PHE A 277 -0.61 -23.99 -6.67
C PHE A 277 -0.23 -23.75 -5.21
N TRP A 278 -0.99 -22.90 -4.49
CA TRP A 278 -0.69 -22.54 -3.11
C TRP A 278 -0.53 -23.73 -2.17
N GLN A 279 -1.27 -24.83 -2.38
CA GLN A 279 -1.20 -25.99 -1.51
C GLN A 279 0.19 -26.64 -1.57
N SER A 280 0.70 -26.90 -2.78
CA SER A 280 2.03 -27.48 -2.97
C SER A 280 3.15 -26.52 -2.52
N ILE A 281 2.98 -25.20 -2.76
CA ILE A 281 3.91 -24.17 -2.27
C ILE A 281 3.99 -24.20 -0.74
N VAL A 282 2.85 -24.25 -0.04
CA VAL A 282 2.80 -24.21 1.43
C VAL A 282 3.37 -25.48 2.04
N THR A 283 3.13 -26.65 1.46
CA THR A 283 3.68 -27.93 1.95
C THR A 283 5.20 -27.97 1.82
N GLN A 284 5.77 -27.41 0.75
CA GLN A 284 7.21 -27.37 0.50
C GLN A 284 7.91 -26.14 1.10
N ALA A 285 7.16 -25.20 1.68
CA ALA A 285 7.67 -23.92 2.21
C ALA A 285 8.54 -24.05 3.47
N VAL A 286 8.73 -25.24 4.03
CA VAL A 286 9.43 -25.43 5.31
C VAL A 286 10.92 -25.16 5.18
N ASP A 287 11.55 -25.63 4.09
CA ASP A 287 12.99 -25.58 3.85
C ASP A 287 13.30 -25.00 2.46
N MET A 288 12.84 -23.77 2.20
CA MET A 288 13.14 -23.06 0.96
C MET A 288 14.56 -22.50 0.96
N GLU A 289 15.22 -22.60 -0.18
CA GLU A 289 16.44 -21.86 -0.45
C GLU A 289 16.17 -20.36 -0.59
N LYS A 290 17.17 -19.53 -0.37
CA LYS A 290 17.08 -18.07 -0.45
C LYS A 290 16.50 -17.59 -1.78
N ASP A 291 16.98 -18.14 -2.89
CA ASP A 291 16.57 -17.72 -4.24
C ASP A 291 15.10 -18.04 -4.50
N ASP A 292 14.61 -19.18 -4.00
CA ASP A 292 13.20 -19.55 -4.14
C ASP A 292 12.29 -18.66 -3.28
N VAL A 293 12.76 -18.25 -2.10
CA VAL A 293 12.07 -17.25 -1.27
C VAL A 293 11.91 -15.94 -2.04
N LEU A 294 12.98 -15.42 -2.67
CA LEU A 294 12.94 -14.18 -3.42
C LEU A 294 12.05 -14.28 -4.67
N LYS A 295 12.13 -15.41 -5.40
CA LYS A 295 11.21 -15.70 -6.52
C LYS A 295 9.75 -15.72 -6.05
N LEU A 296 9.46 -16.36 -4.92
CA LEU A 296 8.10 -16.43 -4.39
C LEU A 296 7.56 -15.06 -3.98
N TYR A 297 8.40 -14.17 -3.43
CA TYR A 297 8.01 -12.77 -3.21
C TYR A 297 7.65 -12.07 -4.53
N SER A 298 8.39 -12.32 -5.61
CA SER A 298 8.08 -11.73 -6.92
C SER A 298 6.73 -12.21 -7.49
N LEU A 299 6.34 -13.44 -7.16
CA LEU A 299 5.12 -14.08 -7.63
C LEU A 299 3.87 -13.76 -6.78
N LEU A 300 4.06 -13.23 -5.56
CA LEU A 300 2.93 -12.90 -4.66
C LEU A 300 1.82 -12.04 -5.30
N PRO A 301 2.09 -11.07 -6.19
CA PRO A 301 1.04 -10.28 -6.82
C PRO A 301 0.04 -11.08 -7.66
N TYR A 302 0.45 -12.26 -8.13
CA TYR A 302 -0.33 -13.09 -9.04
C TYR A 302 -1.26 -14.08 -8.32
N PHE A 303 -1.01 -14.35 -7.04
CA PHE A 303 -1.94 -15.08 -6.18
C PHE A 303 -3.08 -14.15 -5.75
N LYS A 304 -4.32 -14.53 -6.02
CA LYS A 304 -5.49 -13.69 -5.71
C LYS A 304 -6.10 -14.07 -4.35
N SER A 305 -6.74 -15.23 -4.28
CA SER A 305 -7.42 -15.71 -3.07
C SER A 305 -6.43 -16.33 -2.07
N SER A 306 -5.39 -16.99 -2.55
CA SER A 306 -4.37 -17.67 -1.75
C SER A 306 -3.21 -16.78 -1.28
N GLN A 307 -3.14 -15.52 -1.74
CA GLN A 307 -2.02 -14.58 -1.44
C GLN A 307 -1.67 -14.52 0.04
N SER A 308 -2.68 -14.44 0.92
CA SER A 308 -2.44 -14.33 2.36
C SER A 308 -1.88 -15.61 2.99
N VAL A 309 -2.21 -16.76 2.40
CA VAL A 309 -1.73 -18.08 2.86
C VAL A 309 -0.28 -18.28 2.41
N VAL A 310 0.00 -18.03 1.13
CA VAL A 310 1.35 -18.09 0.56
C VAL A 310 2.29 -17.11 1.27
N LEU A 311 1.85 -15.85 1.48
CA LEU A 311 2.63 -14.87 2.25
C LEU A 311 2.97 -15.37 3.66
N ARG A 312 2.02 -16.00 4.34
CA ARG A 312 2.24 -16.52 5.69
C ARG A 312 3.29 -17.63 5.71
N ALA A 313 3.29 -18.49 4.70
CA ALA A 313 4.25 -19.57 4.56
C ALA A 313 5.67 -19.03 4.27
N VAL A 314 5.81 -18.17 3.25
CA VAL A 314 7.11 -17.59 2.90
C VAL A 314 7.64 -16.68 4.02
N ALA A 315 6.78 -15.91 4.70
CA ALA A 315 7.20 -15.07 5.82
C ALA A 315 7.75 -15.88 7.01
N ARG A 316 7.19 -17.06 7.29
CA ARG A 316 7.73 -17.96 8.33
C ARG A 316 9.13 -18.45 7.99
N ASN A 317 9.35 -18.89 6.74
CA ASN A 317 10.67 -19.32 6.27
C ASN A 317 11.67 -18.16 6.31
N THR A 318 11.30 -16.99 5.76
CA THR A 318 12.12 -15.77 5.80
C THR A 318 12.50 -15.38 7.23
N THR A 319 11.58 -15.48 8.18
CA THR A 319 11.84 -15.17 9.59
C THR A 319 12.84 -16.13 10.22
N LYS A 320 12.78 -17.43 9.89
CA LYS A 320 13.76 -18.43 10.36
C LYS A 320 15.16 -18.13 9.82
N ASN A 321 15.24 -17.78 8.55
CA ASN A 321 16.49 -17.63 7.80
C ASN A 321 16.89 -16.17 7.60
N VAL A 322 16.39 -15.25 8.40
CA VAL A 322 16.60 -13.81 8.24
C VAL A 322 18.07 -13.39 8.23
N LEU A 323 18.95 -14.14 8.91
CA LEU A 323 20.39 -13.86 8.97
C LEU A 323 21.15 -14.20 7.69
N SER A 324 20.59 -15.04 6.81
CA SER A 324 21.20 -15.35 5.50
C SER A 324 20.91 -14.30 4.43
N LEU A 325 20.02 -13.33 4.72
CA LEU A 325 19.63 -12.26 3.79
C LEU A 325 20.70 -11.17 3.72
N GLY A 326 20.95 -10.68 2.50
CA GLY A 326 21.73 -9.48 2.24
C GLY A 326 20.88 -8.19 2.34
N ALA A 327 21.53 -7.04 2.24
CA ALA A 327 20.85 -5.74 2.27
C ALA A 327 19.87 -5.58 1.09
N ASP A 328 20.27 -6.00 -0.10
CA ASP A 328 19.43 -5.94 -1.30
C ASP A 328 18.18 -6.81 -1.17
N ASP A 329 18.33 -8.02 -0.58
CA ASP A 329 17.22 -8.94 -0.37
C ASP A 329 16.17 -8.35 0.57
N VAL A 330 16.62 -7.77 1.70
CA VAL A 330 15.72 -7.13 2.67
C VAL A 330 15.01 -5.93 2.06
N ALA A 331 15.76 -5.09 1.31
CA ALA A 331 15.17 -3.95 0.60
C ALA A 331 14.15 -4.41 -0.45
N TYR A 332 14.45 -5.47 -1.19
CA TYR A 332 13.54 -6.07 -2.17
C TYR A 332 12.27 -6.60 -1.51
N ILE A 333 12.37 -7.41 -0.45
CA ILE A 333 11.22 -7.95 0.28
C ILE A 333 10.32 -6.80 0.78
N LEU A 334 10.90 -5.77 1.42
CA LEU A 334 10.15 -4.61 1.89
C LEU A 334 9.47 -3.86 0.73
N SER A 335 10.13 -3.75 -0.45
CA SER A 335 9.55 -3.11 -1.63
C SER A 335 8.33 -3.87 -2.15
N VAL A 336 8.39 -5.20 -2.20
CA VAL A 336 7.27 -6.05 -2.60
C VAL A 336 6.09 -5.91 -1.62
N LEU A 337 6.36 -6.00 -0.31
CA LEU A 337 5.35 -5.81 0.72
C LEU A 337 4.67 -4.44 0.61
N THR A 338 5.46 -3.40 0.34
CA THR A 338 4.97 -2.03 0.14
C THR A 338 4.04 -1.92 -1.05
N ARG A 339 4.45 -2.48 -2.20
CA ARG A 339 3.65 -2.48 -3.44
C ARG A 339 2.32 -3.20 -3.26
N LEU A 340 2.32 -4.30 -2.51
CA LEU A 340 1.12 -5.09 -2.20
C LEU A 340 0.32 -4.56 -1.00
N LYS A 341 0.85 -3.59 -0.26
CA LYS A 341 0.28 -3.05 0.99
C LYS A 341 0.03 -4.14 2.04
N LEU A 342 0.92 -5.12 2.10
CA LEU A 342 0.86 -6.23 3.05
C LEU A 342 1.75 -5.93 4.26
N VAL A 343 1.22 -6.15 5.47
CA VAL A 343 1.90 -5.81 6.72
C VAL A 343 1.97 -7.04 7.64
N PRO A 344 2.81 -8.06 7.32
CA PRO A 344 3.02 -9.22 8.16
C PRO A 344 3.89 -8.84 9.37
N GLN A 345 3.27 -8.62 10.54
CA GLN A 345 3.90 -8.05 11.73
C GLN A 345 5.16 -8.80 12.18
N SER A 346 5.10 -10.14 12.24
CA SER A 346 6.24 -10.97 12.66
C SER A 346 7.44 -10.86 11.73
N LEU A 347 7.19 -10.82 10.40
CA LEU A 347 8.24 -10.65 9.40
C LEU A 347 8.87 -9.27 9.49
N LEU A 348 8.05 -8.21 9.58
CA LEU A 348 8.56 -6.83 9.69
C LEU A 348 9.40 -6.65 10.94
N LEU A 349 8.98 -7.23 12.07
CA LEU A 349 9.79 -7.23 13.30
C LEU A 349 11.16 -7.91 13.10
N SER A 350 11.20 -9.03 12.37
CA SER A 350 12.45 -9.73 12.08
C SER A 350 13.35 -8.95 11.12
N LEU A 351 12.77 -8.31 10.09
CA LEU A 351 13.52 -7.48 9.14
C LEU A 351 14.07 -6.20 9.80
N THR A 352 13.29 -5.54 10.69
CA THR A 352 13.79 -4.37 11.42
C THR A 352 14.85 -4.74 12.46
N LYS A 353 14.74 -5.92 13.09
CA LYS A 353 15.79 -6.47 13.95
C LYS A 353 17.06 -6.74 13.15
N TRP A 354 16.94 -7.35 11.97
CA TRP A 354 18.05 -7.57 11.05
C TRP A 354 18.71 -6.24 10.67
N LEU A 355 17.93 -5.22 10.30
CA LEU A 355 18.43 -3.90 9.94
C LEU A 355 19.23 -3.27 11.09
N ASN A 356 18.71 -3.33 12.32
CA ASN A 356 19.41 -2.78 13.49
C ASN A 356 20.73 -3.50 13.79
N LEU A 357 20.80 -4.81 13.58
CA LEU A 357 22.01 -5.60 13.81
C LEU A 357 23.05 -5.38 12.72
N ASN A 358 22.65 -5.34 11.45
CA ASN A 358 23.52 -5.33 10.28
C ASN A 358 23.75 -3.93 9.68
N LEU A 359 23.40 -2.86 10.41
CA LEU A 359 23.47 -1.49 9.91
C LEU A 359 24.84 -1.10 9.33
N HIS A 360 25.91 -1.70 9.83
CA HIS A 360 27.30 -1.43 9.42
C HIS A 360 27.63 -1.94 8.01
N VAL A 361 26.90 -2.93 7.50
CA VAL A 361 27.07 -3.50 6.16
C VAL A 361 26.02 -3.04 5.17
N VAL A 362 25.00 -2.32 5.63
CA VAL A 362 23.92 -1.84 4.75
C VAL A 362 24.38 -0.59 4.00
N PRO A 363 24.41 -0.62 2.66
CA PRO A 363 24.70 0.57 1.86
C PRO A 363 23.62 1.64 2.09
N GLU A 364 24.01 2.89 1.96
CA GLU A 364 23.13 4.04 2.27
C GLU A 364 21.86 4.10 1.42
N ARG A 365 21.97 3.73 0.15
CA ARG A 365 20.84 3.70 -0.79
C ARG A 365 19.76 2.71 -0.35
N GLU A 366 20.19 1.51 0.02
CA GLU A 366 19.33 0.42 0.51
C GLU A 366 18.70 0.81 1.84
N PHE A 367 19.47 1.44 2.74
CA PHE A 367 18.95 1.96 4.00
C PHE A 367 17.84 2.98 3.78
N ALA A 368 18.05 3.98 2.93
CA ALA A 368 17.03 4.97 2.58
C ALA A 368 15.79 4.32 1.96
N SER A 369 15.96 3.32 1.08
CA SER A 369 14.88 2.55 0.49
C SER A 369 14.07 1.78 1.55
N MET A 370 14.74 1.09 2.48
CA MET A 370 14.09 0.36 3.58
C MET A 370 13.28 1.31 4.46
N VAL A 371 13.83 2.48 4.83
CA VAL A 371 13.13 3.49 5.64
C VAL A 371 11.88 4.00 4.92
N ARG A 372 11.97 4.28 3.62
CA ARG A 372 10.80 4.69 2.80
C ARG A 372 9.73 3.58 2.74
N CYS A 373 10.14 2.32 2.59
CA CYS A 373 9.23 1.18 2.62
C CYS A 373 8.52 1.05 3.98
N LEU A 374 9.25 1.13 5.09
CA LEU A 374 8.67 1.09 6.44
C LEU A 374 7.68 2.25 6.66
N GLN A 375 8.00 3.45 6.16
CA GLN A 375 7.09 4.59 6.18
C GLN A 375 5.81 4.31 5.40
N ALA A 376 5.91 3.78 4.19
CA ALA A 376 4.76 3.48 3.33
C ALA A 376 3.87 2.38 3.91
N LEU A 377 4.46 1.37 4.55
CA LEU A 377 3.78 0.31 5.29
C LEU A 377 3.19 0.80 6.63
N ARG A 378 3.49 2.02 7.04
CA ARG A 378 3.13 2.59 8.34
C ARG A 378 3.59 1.71 9.50
N TYR A 379 4.82 1.23 9.42
CA TYR A 379 5.43 0.37 10.42
C TYR A 379 6.59 1.08 11.12
N LEU A 380 6.48 1.17 12.44
CA LEU A 380 7.51 1.69 13.34
C LEU A 380 7.56 0.80 14.57
N ASP A 381 8.75 0.37 14.93
CA ASP A 381 9.03 -0.38 16.15
C ASP A 381 10.32 0.11 16.83
N SER A 382 10.67 -0.48 17.96
CA SER A 382 11.88 -0.12 18.70
C SER A 382 13.17 -0.46 17.95
N ASN A 383 13.17 -1.46 17.05
CA ASN A 383 14.36 -1.81 16.29
C ASN A 383 14.60 -0.83 15.15
N SER A 384 13.55 -0.47 14.39
CA SER A 384 13.65 0.52 13.32
C SER A 384 14.04 1.90 13.85
N SER A 385 13.46 2.34 14.99
CA SER A 385 13.83 3.61 15.60
C SER A 385 15.29 3.62 16.08
N LYS A 386 15.76 2.55 16.74
CA LYS A 386 17.17 2.41 17.12
C LYS A 386 18.10 2.38 15.93
N ALA A 387 17.74 1.67 14.85
CA ALA A 387 18.52 1.62 13.61
C ALA A 387 18.69 3.01 13.00
N VAL A 388 17.60 3.77 12.90
CA VAL A 388 17.61 5.15 12.39
C VAL A 388 18.49 6.07 13.24
N GLU A 389 18.31 6.08 14.57
CA GLU A 389 19.13 6.92 15.45
C GLU A 389 20.61 6.52 15.44
N ARG A 390 20.89 5.23 15.41
CA ARG A 390 22.26 4.73 15.29
C ARG A 390 22.89 5.13 13.96
N TYR A 391 22.14 5.08 12.87
CA TYR A 391 22.60 5.52 11.56
C TYR A 391 23.04 6.98 11.58
N VAL A 392 22.20 7.89 12.06
CA VAL A 392 22.55 9.33 12.12
C VAL A 392 23.70 9.64 13.07
N ARG A 393 23.87 8.87 14.15
CA ARG A 393 25.04 9.01 15.04
C ARG A 393 26.36 8.60 14.36
N ILE A 394 26.30 7.64 13.43
CA ILE A 394 27.49 7.17 12.70
C ILE A 394 27.83 8.08 11.53
N LYS A 395 26.83 8.41 10.71
CA LYS A 395 26.99 9.16 9.45
C LYS A 395 26.86 10.67 9.63
N GLY A 396 26.00 11.13 10.53
CA GLY A 396 25.77 12.55 10.80
C GLY A 396 25.41 13.33 9.54
N SER A 397 25.93 14.54 9.42
CA SER A 397 25.74 15.42 8.25
C SER A 397 26.43 14.92 6.97
N GLY A 398 27.26 13.88 7.03
CA GLY A 398 27.89 13.23 5.87
C GLY A 398 26.96 12.28 5.10
N SER A 399 25.69 12.17 5.48
CA SER A 399 24.68 11.39 4.76
C SER A 399 24.30 12.03 3.43
N ARG A 400 23.76 11.23 2.51
CA ARG A 400 23.20 11.74 1.26
C ARG A 400 21.86 12.44 1.49
N GLU A 401 21.55 13.38 0.60
CA GLU A 401 20.29 14.14 0.62
C GLU A 401 19.06 13.23 0.64
N GLU A 402 19.03 12.19 -0.19
CA GLU A 402 17.94 11.22 -0.28
C GLU A 402 17.66 10.49 1.03
N THR A 403 18.72 10.25 1.81
CA THR A 403 18.61 9.59 3.12
C THR A 403 18.05 10.53 4.15
N MET A 404 18.53 11.77 4.18
CA MET A 404 18.00 12.79 5.11
C MET A 404 16.53 13.11 4.82
N ASP A 405 16.14 13.19 3.55
CA ASP A 405 14.74 13.32 3.15
C ASP A 405 13.88 12.16 3.64
N ALA A 406 14.34 10.91 3.46
CA ALA A 406 13.64 9.72 3.93
C ALA A 406 13.47 9.72 5.46
N LEU A 407 14.52 10.10 6.21
CA LEU A 407 14.48 10.16 7.66
C LEU A 407 13.53 11.25 8.18
N ALA A 408 13.58 12.44 7.60
CA ALA A 408 12.66 13.54 7.95
C ALA A 408 11.19 13.14 7.67
N SER A 409 10.95 12.52 6.50
CA SER A 409 9.63 12.01 6.12
C SER A 409 9.13 10.91 7.06
N TYR A 410 10.00 9.97 7.45
CA TYR A 410 9.72 8.89 8.37
C TYR A 410 9.32 9.41 9.75
N CYS A 411 10.13 10.28 10.34
CA CYS A 411 9.85 10.91 11.63
C CYS A 411 8.52 11.67 11.60
N ARG A 412 8.27 12.44 10.55
CA ARG A 412 7.01 13.18 10.38
C ARG A 412 5.79 12.25 10.23
N ALA A 413 5.91 11.16 9.48
CA ALA A 413 4.80 10.22 9.25
C ALA A 413 4.34 9.53 10.54
N PHE A 414 5.27 9.24 11.44
CA PHE A 414 5.00 8.60 12.73
C PHE A 414 4.86 9.57 13.90
N ARG A 415 4.98 10.88 13.65
CA ARG A 415 5.01 11.90 14.71
C ARG A 415 6.10 11.60 15.75
N TRP A 416 7.19 11.03 15.29
CA TRP A 416 8.31 10.63 16.12
C TRP A 416 9.32 11.77 16.23
N ARG A 417 9.50 12.28 17.45
CA ARG A 417 10.41 13.38 17.77
C ARG A 417 11.78 12.84 18.16
N SER A 418 12.61 12.49 17.17
CA SER A 418 14.00 12.08 17.43
C SER A 418 14.94 13.28 17.32
N GLU A 419 15.43 13.77 18.48
CA GLU A 419 16.41 14.86 18.50
C GLU A 419 17.69 14.53 17.70
N PRO A 420 18.29 13.32 17.79
CA PRO A 420 19.46 12.99 16.99
C PRO A 420 19.24 13.15 15.49
N VAL A 421 18.08 12.68 14.99
CA VAL A 421 17.73 12.79 13.57
C VAL A 421 17.61 14.27 13.14
N PHE A 422 16.90 15.09 13.91
CA PHE A 422 16.65 16.47 13.52
C PHE A 422 17.84 17.39 13.74
N ASN A 423 18.70 17.11 14.71
CA ASN A 423 19.98 17.82 14.82
C ASN A 423 20.89 17.51 13.63
N SER A 424 21.04 16.23 13.27
CA SER A 424 21.81 15.82 12.08
C SER A 424 21.22 16.37 10.77
N ALA A 425 19.89 16.36 10.64
CA ALA A 425 19.19 16.93 9.48
C ALA A 425 19.40 18.45 9.39
N SER A 426 19.42 19.15 10.53
CA SER A 426 19.68 20.58 10.57
C SER A 426 21.14 20.91 10.22
N ASP A 427 22.12 20.13 10.73
CA ASP A 427 23.53 20.28 10.37
C ASP A 427 23.73 20.03 8.86
N PHE A 428 23.08 18.99 8.33
CA PHE A 428 23.07 18.71 6.89
C PHE A 428 22.47 19.87 6.07
N PHE A 429 21.35 20.42 6.52
CA PHE A 429 20.69 21.56 5.86
C PHE A 429 21.63 22.78 5.82
N VAL A 430 22.24 23.13 6.93
CA VAL A 430 23.18 24.26 7.02
C VAL A 430 24.37 24.07 6.09
N ALA A 431 24.93 22.85 6.04
CA ALA A 431 26.07 22.55 5.19
C ALA A 431 25.74 22.58 3.67
N ASN A 432 24.54 22.15 3.29
CA ASN A 432 24.20 21.89 1.89
C ASN A 432 23.09 22.79 1.31
N HIS A 433 22.57 23.78 2.05
CA HIS A 433 21.38 24.58 1.66
C HIS A 433 21.48 25.25 0.27
N LYS A 434 22.69 25.49 -0.26
CA LYS A 434 22.93 26.10 -1.57
C LYS A 434 22.61 25.14 -2.70
N ASP A 435 23.05 23.90 -2.58
CA ASP A 435 23.01 22.88 -3.62
C ASP A 435 21.87 21.88 -3.46
N MET A 436 21.26 21.84 -2.26
CA MET A 436 20.15 20.95 -1.91
C MET A 436 18.94 21.13 -2.83
N SER A 437 18.26 20.05 -3.16
CA SER A 437 17.01 20.08 -3.91
C SER A 437 15.90 20.77 -3.12
N LEU A 438 15.02 21.49 -3.82
CA LEU A 438 13.90 22.20 -3.17
C LEU A 438 12.92 21.22 -2.47
N PRO A 439 12.54 20.09 -3.05
CA PRO A 439 11.66 19.15 -2.37
C PRO A 439 12.20 18.68 -1.02
N THR A 440 13.49 18.36 -0.93
CA THR A 440 14.14 17.97 0.32
C THR A 440 14.16 19.10 1.34
N ALA A 441 14.53 20.32 0.91
CA ALA A 441 14.53 21.49 1.78
C ALA A 441 13.12 21.74 2.37
N VAL A 442 12.11 21.74 1.52
CA VAL A 442 10.69 21.89 1.93
C VAL A 442 10.30 20.81 2.92
N ASN A 443 10.63 19.54 2.64
CA ASN A 443 10.26 18.42 3.49
C ASN A 443 10.92 18.51 4.88
N MET A 444 12.19 18.89 4.95
CA MET A 444 12.92 19.06 6.23
C MET A 444 12.32 20.18 7.08
N VAL A 445 12.08 21.35 6.48
CA VAL A 445 11.44 22.48 7.18
C VAL A 445 10.05 22.12 7.67
N ARG A 446 9.25 21.47 6.82
CA ARG A 446 7.90 20.98 7.20
C ARG A 446 7.94 19.95 8.32
N ALA A 447 8.91 19.06 8.33
CA ALA A 447 9.04 18.05 9.37
C ALA A 447 9.36 18.71 10.73
N LEU A 448 10.33 19.63 10.78
CA LEU A 448 10.67 20.40 11.97
C LEU A 448 9.46 21.17 12.53
N GLY A 449 8.77 21.92 11.66
CA GLY A 449 7.60 22.69 12.07
C GLY A 449 6.45 21.81 12.55
N TYR A 450 6.12 20.74 11.78
CA TYR A 450 5.03 19.84 12.15
C TYR A 450 5.28 19.11 13.47
N LEU A 451 6.52 18.66 13.72
CA LEU A 451 6.90 17.99 14.96
C LEU A 451 7.20 18.96 16.10
N ASN A 452 7.17 20.26 15.84
CA ASN A 452 7.47 21.31 16.82
C ASN A 452 8.86 21.13 17.45
N ILE A 453 9.86 20.91 16.60
CA ILE A 453 11.26 20.72 17.02
C ILE A 453 12.10 21.91 16.58
N VAL A 454 12.70 22.59 17.53
CA VAL A 454 13.72 23.61 17.27
C VAL A 454 15.09 22.92 17.34
N PRO A 455 15.89 22.89 16.26
CA PRO A 455 17.18 22.25 16.27
C PRO A 455 18.19 23.01 17.16
N LYS A 456 19.28 22.34 17.59
CA LYS A 456 20.30 22.95 18.46
C LYS A 456 21.01 24.13 17.79
N ASN A 457 21.27 24.05 16.48
CA ASN A 457 21.87 25.10 15.65
C ASN A 457 20.82 26.01 14.99
N ALA A 458 19.75 26.36 15.74
CA ALA A 458 18.59 27.09 15.20
C ALA A 458 18.98 28.42 14.50
N MET A 459 19.96 29.16 14.99
CA MET A 459 20.39 30.42 14.39
C MET A 459 20.91 30.20 12.98
N GLU A 460 21.82 29.26 12.80
CA GLU A 460 22.42 28.92 11.51
C GLU A 460 21.40 28.31 10.54
N PHE A 461 20.54 27.43 11.08
CA PHE A 461 19.48 26.81 10.31
C PHE A 461 18.52 27.86 9.72
N PHE A 462 17.99 28.76 10.55
CA PHE A 462 17.07 29.77 10.04
C PHE A 462 17.77 30.83 9.19
N GLY A 463 19.06 31.13 9.40
CA GLY A 463 19.85 31.95 8.49
C GLY A 463 20.01 31.29 7.12
N SER A 464 20.32 30.01 7.05
CA SER A 464 20.40 29.25 5.81
C SER A 464 19.05 29.12 5.10
N LEU A 465 17.96 28.96 5.87
CA LEU A 465 16.60 28.97 5.34
C LEU A 465 16.21 30.32 4.75
N GLU A 466 16.57 31.43 5.42
CA GLU A 466 16.32 32.77 4.91
C GLU A 466 17.08 33.03 3.60
N TRP A 467 18.34 32.58 3.53
CA TRP A 467 19.13 32.63 2.31
C TRP A 467 18.43 31.85 1.16
N LEU A 468 18.01 30.60 1.41
CA LEU A 468 17.33 29.77 0.43
C LEU A 468 16.03 30.43 -0.05
N LEU A 469 15.23 30.96 0.85
CA LEU A 469 14.01 31.67 0.51
C LEU A 469 14.28 32.97 -0.29
N ARG A 470 15.41 33.66 -0.06
CA ARG A 470 15.79 34.85 -0.79
C ARG A 470 16.17 34.53 -2.23
N GLU A 471 17.03 33.54 -2.41
CA GLU A 471 17.63 33.21 -3.71
C GLU A 471 16.69 32.37 -4.58
N ARG A 472 15.91 31.47 -3.97
CA ARG A 472 15.14 30.45 -4.70
C ARG A 472 13.63 30.60 -4.55
N PHE A 473 13.12 31.72 -4.05
CA PHE A 473 11.70 31.96 -3.79
C PHE A 473 10.78 31.64 -4.96
N ASN A 474 11.14 32.11 -6.15
CA ASN A 474 10.32 31.95 -7.37
C ASN A 474 10.36 30.51 -7.95
N GLN A 475 11.31 29.68 -7.53
CA GLN A 475 11.46 28.29 -7.97
C GLN A 475 10.62 27.34 -7.11
N ILE A 476 10.25 27.75 -5.89
CA ILE A 476 9.47 26.91 -4.99
C ILE A 476 8.00 26.94 -5.42
N PRO A 477 7.32 25.80 -5.57
CA PRO A 477 5.89 25.74 -5.82
C PRO A 477 5.10 26.50 -4.76
N SER A 478 4.05 27.25 -5.18
CA SER A 478 3.33 28.17 -4.28
C SER A 478 2.74 27.48 -3.04
N ASN A 479 2.20 26.26 -3.17
CA ASN A 479 1.66 25.46 -2.07
C ASN A 479 2.75 25.01 -1.08
N GLU A 480 3.93 24.65 -1.58
CA GLU A 480 5.08 24.21 -0.77
C GLU A 480 5.70 25.40 -0.03
N LEU A 481 5.80 26.54 -0.68
CA LEU A 481 6.26 27.79 -0.05
C LEU A 481 5.36 28.18 1.13
N VAL A 482 4.03 28.12 0.95
CA VAL A 482 3.08 28.37 2.03
C VAL A 482 3.27 27.37 3.17
N ASP A 483 3.53 26.09 2.87
CA ASP A 483 3.81 25.07 3.89
C ASP A 483 5.10 25.35 4.67
N MET A 484 6.16 25.83 4.01
CA MET A 484 7.41 26.22 4.69
C MET A 484 7.17 27.40 5.65
N LEU A 485 6.44 28.42 5.20
CA LEU A 485 6.11 29.57 6.07
C LEU A 485 5.27 29.13 7.27
N ILE A 486 4.27 28.27 7.08
CA ILE A 486 3.49 27.70 8.19
C ILE A 486 4.38 26.94 9.16
N ALA A 487 5.33 26.15 8.66
CA ALA A 487 6.28 25.43 9.51
C ALA A 487 7.11 26.40 10.38
N CYS A 488 7.52 27.53 9.81
CA CYS A 488 8.18 28.60 10.58
C CYS A 488 7.28 29.18 11.67
N PHE A 489 6.00 29.44 11.37
CA PHE A 489 5.03 29.92 12.35
C PHE A 489 4.79 28.92 13.49
N TYR A 490 4.77 27.62 13.18
CA TYR A 490 4.69 26.61 14.23
C TYR A 490 5.85 26.68 15.21
N LEU A 491 7.05 27.02 14.72
CA LEU A 491 8.28 27.19 15.52
C LEU A 491 8.46 28.59 16.10
N GLN A 492 7.44 29.45 16.03
CA GLN A 492 7.49 30.87 16.48
C GLN A 492 8.61 31.67 15.80
N ARG A 493 8.90 31.35 14.56
CA ARG A 493 9.80 32.09 13.67
C ARG A 493 8.99 32.72 12.55
N TYR A 494 9.06 34.03 12.45
CA TYR A 494 8.16 34.82 11.59
C TYR A 494 8.95 35.47 10.44
N PRO A 495 9.07 34.81 9.27
CA PRO A 495 9.78 35.39 8.11
C PRO A 495 8.91 36.42 7.39
N LEU A 496 8.70 37.57 8.03
CA LEU A 496 7.71 38.58 7.66
C LEU A 496 7.91 39.12 6.23
N ASN A 497 9.17 39.25 5.79
CA ASN A 497 9.50 39.70 4.42
C ASN A 497 8.95 38.75 3.33
N PHE A 498 8.95 37.45 3.59
CA PHE A 498 8.42 36.45 2.65
C PHE A 498 6.91 36.31 2.75
N VAL A 499 6.35 36.45 3.95
CA VAL A 499 4.90 36.52 4.14
C VAL A 499 4.30 37.71 3.37
N LYS A 500 4.96 38.89 3.40
CA LYS A 500 4.56 40.05 2.62
C LYS A 500 4.52 39.75 1.12
N LYS A 501 5.50 38.98 0.59
CA LYS A 501 5.51 38.56 -0.82
C LYS A 501 4.38 37.62 -1.15
N VAL A 502 4.07 36.64 -0.25
CA VAL A 502 2.99 35.65 -0.43
C VAL A 502 1.61 36.29 -0.43
N PHE A 503 1.42 37.37 0.34
CA PHE A 503 0.15 38.10 0.35
C PHE A 503 0.04 39.17 -0.75
N SER A 504 1.05 39.28 -1.64
CA SER A 504 0.96 40.18 -2.79
C SER A 504 -0.09 39.69 -3.80
N PRO A 505 -0.82 40.59 -4.48
CA PRO A 505 -1.76 40.21 -5.53
C PRO A 505 -1.13 39.33 -6.61
N HIS A 506 0.06 39.68 -7.06
CA HIS A 506 0.79 38.90 -8.07
C HIS A 506 1.02 37.43 -7.66
N PHE A 507 1.39 37.19 -6.40
CA PHE A 507 1.59 35.81 -5.92
C PHE A 507 0.27 35.06 -5.85
N LEU A 508 -0.79 35.69 -5.33
CA LEU A 508 -2.12 35.10 -5.21
C LEU A 508 -2.71 34.74 -6.56
N ASP A 509 -2.56 35.62 -7.57
CA ASP A 509 -3.02 35.38 -8.93
C ASP A 509 -2.25 34.22 -9.58
N LYS A 510 -0.91 34.22 -9.47
CA LYS A 510 -0.07 33.11 -9.93
C LYS A 510 -0.47 31.79 -9.31
N MET A 511 -0.70 31.75 -8.00
CA MET A 511 -1.11 30.56 -7.26
C MET A 511 -2.50 30.07 -7.71
N ASN A 512 -3.47 30.99 -7.87
CA ASN A 512 -4.82 30.67 -8.33
C ASN A 512 -4.82 30.09 -9.75
N ALA A 513 -3.91 30.55 -10.62
CA ALA A 513 -3.76 30.02 -11.97
C ALA A 513 -3.03 28.68 -12.05
N SER A 514 -2.14 28.37 -11.10
CA SER A 514 -1.22 27.21 -11.18
C SER A 514 -1.72 25.97 -10.45
N LEU A 515 -2.61 26.10 -9.45
CA LEU A 515 -3.03 24.98 -8.61
C LEU A 515 -4.38 24.40 -9.03
N GLU A 516 -4.49 23.08 -8.92
CA GLU A 516 -5.77 22.40 -9.08
C GLU A 516 -6.78 22.78 -8.00
N ARG A 517 -8.07 22.76 -8.31
CA ARG A 517 -9.16 23.20 -7.45
C ARG A 517 -9.12 22.67 -6.00
N ASN A 518 -8.74 21.39 -5.83
CA ASN A 518 -8.68 20.78 -4.50
C ASN A 518 -7.46 21.24 -3.70
N GLU A 519 -6.31 21.39 -4.35
CA GLU A 519 -5.10 21.92 -3.73
C GLU A 519 -5.22 23.39 -3.45
N LEU A 520 -5.79 24.15 -4.38
CA LEU A 520 -6.07 25.56 -4.21
C LEU A 520 -6.92 25.82 -2.96
N ARG A 521 -8.01 25.06 -2.77
CA ARG A 521 -8.84 25.18 -1.56
C ARG A 521 -8.07 24.92 -0.26
N LYS A 522 -7.19 23.90 -0.27
CA LYS A 522 -6.33 23.61 0.90
C LYS A 522 -5.35 24.75 1.15
N THR A 523 -4.74 25.27 0.08
CA THR A 523 -3.77 26.35 0.19
C THR A 523 -4.43 27.66 0.65
N HIS A 524 -5.67 27.97 0.22
CA HIS A 524 -6.44 29.08 0.76
C HIS A 524 -6.70 28.96 2.27
N GLN A 525 -7.01 27.76 2.77
CA GLN A 525 -7.14 27.54 4.22
C GLN A 525 -5.82 27.77 4.97
N LYS A 526 -4.70 27.36 4.37
CA LYS A 526 -3.35 27.58 4.91
C LYS A 526 -2.97 29.08 4.92
N LEU A 527 -3.30 29.80 3.85
CA LEU A 527 -3.10 31.25 3.79
C LEU A 527 -3.94 31.98 4.85
N LYS A 528 -5.18 31.55 5.05
CA LYS A 528 -6.03 32.12 6.11
C LYS A 528 -5.49 31.85 7.51
N PHE A 529 -4.84 30.68 7.69
CA PHE A 529 -4.10 30.42 8.93
C PHE A 529 -2.95 31.43 9.13
N LEU A 530 -2.11 31.64 8.10
CA LEU A 530 -1.01 32.61 8.17
C LEU A 530 -1.53 34.03 8.49
N ASP A 531 -2.58 34.45 7.82
CA ASP A 531 -3.24 35.74 8.03
C ASP A 531 -3.72 35.90 9.48
N SER A 532 -4.38 34.89 10.02
CA SER A 532 -4.86 34.88 11.42
C SER A 532 -3.72 34.87 12.42
N ALA A 533 -2.73 33.99 12.23
CA ALA A 533 -1.57 33.91 13.12
C ALA A 533 -0.75 35.20 13.10
N LEU A 534 -0.55 35.79 11.93
CA LEU A 534 0.15 37.04 11.74
C LEU A 534 -0.56 38.20 12.50
N SER A 535 -1.88 38.30 12.37
CA SER A 535 -2.68 39.35 13.01
C SER A 535 -2.69 39.23 14.53
N LEU A 536 -2.51 38.05 15.10
CA LEU A 536 -2.57 37.79 16.52
C LEU A 536 -1.20 37.80 17.20
N GLU A 537 -0.17 37.22 16.54
CA GLU A 537 1.16 37.06 17.13
C GLU A 537 2.17 38.12 16.68
N CYS A 538 1.99 38.77 15.51
CA CYS A 538 2.97 39.71 14.95
C CYS A 538 2.48 41.16 14.94
N LYS A 539 2.46 41.82 16.07
CA LYS A 539 2.03 43.22 16.19
C LYS A 539 2.87 44.23 15.35
N GLN A 540 4.10 43.84 15.00
CA GLN A 540 5.01 44.67 14.20
C GLN A 540 4.82 44.53 12.69
N TYR A 541 3.87 43.70 12.25
CA TYR A 541 3.63 43.50 10.83
C TYR A 541 2.75 44.59 10.25
N HIS A 542 3.30 45.32 9.28
CA HIS A 542 2.63 46.43 8.56
C HIS A 542 2.49 46.14 7.06
N GLY A 543 2.39 44.86 6.71
CA GLY A 543 2.25 44.41 5.31
C GLY A 543 0.79 44.18 4.89
N PRO A 544 0.57 43.70 3.66
CA PRO A 544 -0.75 43.34 3.19
C PRO A 544 -1.30 42.14 3.97
N TYR A 545 -2.61 42.10 4.14
CA TYR A 545 -3.38 40.96 4.64
C TYR A 545 -4.21 40.36 3.50
N LEU A 546 -4.77 39.19 3.72
CA LEU A 546 -5.67 38.58 2.74
C LEU A 546 -6.94 39.39 2.53
N PRO A 547 -7.49 39.44 1.30
CA PRO A 547 -8.81 40.02 1.04
C PRO A 547 -9.87 39.33 1.89
N ARG A 548 -10.90 40.11 2.29
CA ARG A 548 -11.98 39.64 3.18
C ARG A 548 -12.75 38.45 2.63
N ASP A 549 -12.82 38.31 1.31
CA ASP A 549 -13.54 37.27 0.62
C ASP A 549 -12.78 35.89 0.62
N TYR A 550 -11.56 35.86 1.15
CA TYR A 550 -10.74 34.69 1.29
C TYR A 550 -11.19 33.77 2.45
N SER A 551 -12.46 33.37 2.46
CA SER A 551 -13.02 32.55 3.54
C SER A 551 -13.63 31.24 3.01
N SER A 552 -13.46 30.16 3.75
CA SER A 552 -14.19 28.90 3.52
C SER A 552 -15.63 29.08 4.02
N LYS A 553 -16.61 28.70 3.19
CA LYS A 553 -18.04 28.84 3.54
C LYS A 553 -18.57 27.75 4.46
N SER A 554 -17.86 26.64 4.63
CA SER A 554 -18.31 25.51 5.45
C SER A 554 -17.14 24.67 5.95
N VAL A 555 -17.30 24.07 7.13
CA VAL A 555 -16.34 23.16 7.75
C VAL A 555 -17.02 21.85 8.12
N LYS A 556 -16.35 20.75 7.82
CA LYS A 556 -16.77 19.42 8.27
C LYS A 556 -16.04 19.10 9.57
N ARG A 557 -16.80 18.93 10.66
CA ARG A 557 -16.27 18.50 11.96
C ARG A 557 -15.85 17.01 11.92
N ASP A 558 -14.84 16.67 12.71
CA ASP A 558 -14.45 15.27 12.92
C ASP A 558 -15.57 14.52 13.62
N GLY A 559 -16.01 13.42 13.00
CA GLY A 559 -17.11 12.61 13.54
C GLY A 559 -16.78 11.94 14.89
N ARG A 560 -15.50 11.77 15.23
CA ARG A 560 -15.07 11.26 16.54
C ARG A 560 -15.36 12.30 17.62
N LEU A 561 -15.00 13.55 17.37
CA LEU A 561 -15.25 14.68 18.28
C LEU A 561 -16.75 14.88 18.48
N LEU A 562 -17.53 14.92 17.39
CA LEU A 562 -18.97 15.07 17.50
C LEU A 562 -19.63 13.99 18.37
N ARG A 563 -19.28 12.71 18.16
CA ARG A 563 -19.82 11.63 18.97
C ARG A 563 -19.45 11.74 20.45
N LEU A 564 -18.19 12.10 20.73
CA LEU A 564 -17.74 12.29 22.09
C LEU A 564 -18.44 13.47 22.75
N MET A 565 -18.53 14.62 22.07
CA MET A 565 -19.23 15.82 22.56
C MET A 565 -20.71 15.52 22.86
N CYS A 566 -21.41 14.79 21.98
CA CYS A 566 -22.78 14.33 22.26
C CYS A 566 -22.89 13.50 23.53
N SER A 567 -21.90 12.64 23.78
CA SER A 567 -21.90 11.78 24.99
C SER A 567 -21.51 12.55 26.26
N MET A 568 -20.96 13.74 26.13
CA MET A 568 -20.51 14.61 27.23
C MET A 568 -21.51 15.70 27.61
N GLN A 569 -22.56 15.91 26.81
CA GLN A 569 -23.47 17.03 27.02
C GLN A 569 -24.07 16.99 28.41
N ASP A 570 -24.67 15.87 28.80
CA ASP A 570 -25.30 15.70 30.13
C ASP A 570 -24.27 15.88 31.28
N ASP A 571 -23.03 15.39 31.07
CA ASP A 571 -21.92 15.57 32.03
C ASP A 571 -21.56 17.06 32.21
N MET A 572 -21.50 17.81 31.11
CA MET A 572 -21.20 19.24 31.12
C MET A 572 -22.29 20.05 31.78
N GLU A 573 -23.57 19.69 31.54
CA GLU A 573 -24.73 20.35 32.21
C GLU A 573 -24.68 20.17 33.74
N VAL A 574 -24.36 18.97 34.20
CA VAL A 574 -24.23 18.68 35.64
C VAL A 574 -23.08 19.46 36.27
N ILE A 575 -21.92 19.52 35.62
CA ILE A 575 -20.73 20.18 36.19
C ILE A 575 -20.86 21.70 36.17
N LEU A 576 -21.45 22.26 35.12
CA LEU A 576 -21.54 23.70 34.92
C LEU A 576 -22.85 24.33 35.44
N GLY A 577 -23.74 23.49 35.98
CA GLY A 577 -24.99 23.95 36.62
C GLY A 577 -26.08 24.36 35.64
N GLY A 578 -26.04 23.86 34.40
CA GLY A 578 -27.11 24.03 33.41
C GLY A 578 -26.65 24.19 31.98
N GLU A 579 -27.54 23.90 31.03
CA GLU A 579 -27.30 23.94 29.58
C GLU A 579 -26.88 25.34 29.09
N GLY A 580 -27.37 26.40 29.72
CA GLY A 580 -27.08 27.80 29.33
C GLY A 580 -25.66 28.29 29.70
N ASN A 581 -24.93 27.56 30.53
CA ASN A 581 -23.64 28.00 31.06
C ASN A 581 -22.42 27.65 30.17
N PHE A 582 -22.67 27.08 29.01
CA PHE A 582 -21.61 26.80 28.01
C PHE A 582 -22.14 26.90 26.60
N SER A 583 -21.24 27.21 25.68
CA SER A 583 -21.46 27.11 24.23
C SER A 583 -20.58 26.01 23.65
N PHE A 584 -21.06 25.29 22.65
CA PHE A 584 -20.32 24.23 21.99
C PHE A 584 -20.09 24.50 20.50
N SER A 585 -19.03 23.94 19.95
CA SER A 585 -18.65 24.12 18.54
C SER A 585 -18.50 25.57 18.10
N VAL A 586 -17.84 26.37 18.92
CA VAL A 586 -17.76 27.84 18.76
C VAL A 586 -16.71 28.18 17.70
N VAL A 587 -17.12 28.93 16.69
CA VAL A 587 -16.27 29.49 15.64
C VAL A 587 -15.81 30.88 16.02
N GLN A 588 -14.49 31.12 16.01
CA GLN A 588 -13.92 32.44 16.23
C GLN A 588 -13.68 33.15 14.90
N PRO A 589 -14.25 34.35 14.67
CA PRO A 589 -14.13 35.05 13.39
C PRO A 589 -12.68 35.39 12.99
N ARG A 590 -11.80 35.55 13.97
CA ARG A 590 -10.40 35.90 13.79
C ARG A 590 -9.51 34.66 13.51
N LEU A 591 -10.04 33.46 13.62
CA LEU A 591 -9.34 32.21 13.34
C LEU A 591 -9.79 31.61 12.00
N PRO A 592 -8.97 30.72 11.39
CA PRO A 592 -9.38 30.05 10.18
C PRO A 592 -10.63 29.20 10.41
N LEU A 593 -11.55 29.23 9.46
CA LEU A 593 -12.71 28.33 9.49
C LEU A 593 -12.28 26.92 9.07
N SER A 594 -11.69 26.20 10.00
CA SER A 594 -11.34 24.79 9.85
C SER A 594 -11.64 24.04 11.13
N ASP A 595 -11.83 22.73 11.05
CA ASP A 595 -12.15 21.88 12.21
C ASP A 595 -11.17 22.07 13.37
N MET A 596 -9.90 22.21 13.03
CA MET A 596 -8.80 22.43 13.97
C MET A 596 -9.00 23.64 14.87
N TYR A 597 -9.64 24.73 14.38
CA TYR A 597 -9.77 25.99 15.12
C TYR A 597 -11.16 26.23 15.71
N ILE A 598 -12.09 25.30 15.55
CA ILE A 598 -13.37 25.33 16.24
C ILE A 598 -13.16 24.93 17.69
N ILE A 599 -13.60 25.77 18.63
CA ILE A 599 -13.52 25.47 20.06
C ILE A 599 -14.64 24.49 20.42
N ASP A 600 -14.28 23.38 21.08
CA ASP A 600 -15.27 22.35 21.39
C ASP A 600 -16.31 22.82 22.39
N TYR A 601 -15.87 23.44 23.50
CA TYR A 601 -16.76 24.14 24.44
C TYR A 601 -16.15 25.47 24.89
N VAL A 602 -16.99 26.48 25.05
CA VAL A 602 -16.63 27.75 25.68
C VAL A 602 -17.43 27.92 26.96
N VAL A 603 -16.73 28.20 28.04
CA VAL A 603 -17.31 28.42 29.38
C VAL A 603 -16.87 29.81 29.86
N GLN A 604 -17.77 30.55 30.44
CA GLN A 604 -17.49 31.87 31.06
C GLN A 604 -17.53 31.72 32.58
N LEU A 605 -16.53 32.32 33.25
CA LEU A 605 -16.43 32.31 34.69
C LEU A 605 -16.50 33.73 35.24
N ASN A 606 -17.14 33.91 36.40
CA ASN A 606 -17.12 35.14 37.14
C ASN A 606 -15.85 35.24 38.03
N LYS A 607 -15.68 36.34 38.76
CA LYS A 607 -14.55 36.57 39.68
C LYS A 607 -14.42 35.52 40.79
N GLN A 608 -15.50 34.81 41.10
CA GLN A 608 -15.52 33.74 42.10
C GLN A 608 -15.21 32.35 41.47
N GLY A 609 -14.86 32.28 40.17
CA GLY A 609 -14.62 31.02 39.48
C GLY A 609 -15.89 30.21 39.17
N LYS A 610 -17.07 30.75 39.38
CA LYS A 610 -18.34 30.06 39.07
C LYS A 610 -18.76 30.26 37.62
N PRO A 611 -19.32 29.22 36.98
CA PRO A 611 -19.88 29.35 35.63
C PRO A 611 -21.04 30.34 35.60
N ILE A 612 -21.08 31.13 34.54
CA ILE A 612 -22.14 32.08 34.24
C ILE A 612 -22.70 31.82 32.84
N PRO A 613 -23.91 32.32 32.53
CA PRO A 613 -24.51 32.08 31.21
C PRO A 613 -23.56 32.43 30.06
N ALA A 614 -23.56 31.62 29.02
CA ALA A 614 -22.65 31.72 27.89
C ALA A 614 -22.88 33.01 27.04
N ASP A 615 -24.04 33.61 27.15
CA ASP A 615 -24.45 34.89 26.53
C ASP A 615 -24.21 36.12 27.41
N ALA A 616 -23.69 35.93 28.65
CA ALA A 616 -23.45 37.03 29.57
C ALA A 616 -22.42 38.01 28.98
N VAL A 617 -22.80 39.31 28.96
CA VAL A 617 -21.93 40.42 28.49
C VAL A 617 -21.16 41.05 29.66
N SER A 618 -21.72 40.99 30.86
CA SER A 618 -21.16 41.60 32.07
C SER A 618 -20.84 40.52 33.13
N GLY A 619 -19.88 40.82 33.99
CA GLY A 619 -19.48 39.88 35.06
C GLY A 619 -18.53 38.77 34.64
N VAL A 620 -18.08 38.77 33.40
CA VAL A 620 -17.12 37.80 32.88
C VAL A 620 -15.71 38.18 33.34
N ASP A 621 -15.08 37.31 34.10
CA ASP A 621 -13.68 37.46 34.51
C ASP A 621 -12.76 36.63 33.61
N LYS A 622 -13.11 35.35 33.38
CA LYS A 622 -12.34 34.44 32.54
C LYS A 622 -13.22 33.76 31.48
N ARG A 623 -12.64 33.58 30.30
CA ARG A 623 -13.22 32.76 29.23
C ARG A 623 -12.38 31.50 29.03
N LEU A 624 -13.00 30.34 29.23
CA LEU A 624 -12.34 29.07 29.05
C LEU A 624 -12.63 28.54 27.65
N ALA A 625 -11.60 28.17 26.94
CA ALA A 625 -11.71 27.38 25.70
C ALA A 625 -11.33 25.92 26.02
N VAL A 626 -12.35 25.08 26.15
CA VAL A 626 -12.15 23.65 26.38
C VAL A 626 -12.00 22.96 25.04
N ILE A 627 -10.89 22.24 24.86
CA ILE A 627 -10.49 21.58 23.64
C ILE A 627 -10.31 20.09 23.89
N ILE A 628 -10.94 19.25 23.07
CA ILE A 628 -10.71 17.80 23.10
C ILE A 628 -9.50 17.51 22.22
N ALA A 629 -8.42 17.10 22.84
CA ALA A 629 -7.16 16.80 22.16
C ALA A 629 -7.14 15.36 21.66
N LEU A 630 -7.11 15.20 20.34
CA LEU A 630 -7.01 13.90 19.68
C LEU A 630 -5.57 13.37 19.76
N PRO A 631 -5.34 12.02 19.68
CA PRO A 631 -3.99 11.44 19.71
C PRO A 631 -3.04 11.97 18.63
N GLU A 632 -3.58 12.39 17.47
CA GLU A 632 -2.79 12.99 16.40
C GLU A 632 -2.32 14.42 16.66
N HIS A 633 -2.82 15.08 17.71
CA HIS A 633 -2.36 16.40 18.14
C HIS A 633 -1.02 16.35 18.92
N TYR A 634 -0.59 15.14 19.30
CA TYR A 634 0.63 14.90 20.06
C TYR A 634 1.62 14.04 19.31
N SER A 635 2.88 14.12 19.72
CA SER A 635 3.92 13.19 19.32
C SER A 635 3.57 11.74 19.71
N MET A 636 4.28 10.78 19.12
CA MET A 636 4.01 9.35 19.33
C MET A 636 4.04 8.95 20.82
N ASP A 637 4.92 9.58 21.61
CA ASP A 637 5.04 9.38 23.04
C ASP A 637 3.98 10.13 23.87
N SER A 638 3.10 10.90 23.22
CA SER A 638 2.07 11.73 23.83
C SER A 638 2.58 12.84 24.79
N LEU A 639 3.88 13.13 24.78
CA LEU A 639 4.52 14.09 25.68
C LEU A 639 4.55 15.51 25.11
N HIS A 640 4.56 15.65 23.77
CA HIS A 640 4.76 16.94 23.12
C HIS A 640 3.65 17.24 22.14
N ALA A 641 3.11 18.45 22.24
CA ALA A 641 2.15 18.96 21.26
C ALA A 641 2.81 19.15 19.89
N MET A 642 2.13 18.71 18.84
CA MET A 642 2.53 18.93 17.46
C MET A 642 2.42 20.42 17.12
N GLY A 643 3.21 20.90 16.14
CA GLY A 643 3.30 22.33 15.82
C GLY A 643 1.96 23.00 15.56
N HIS A 644 1.07 22.36 14.82
CA HIS A 644 -0.26 22.87 14.54
C HIS A 644 -1.13 22.99 15.81
N HIS A 645 -0.99 22.04 16.75
CA HIS A 645 -1.75 22.05 17.99
C HIS A 645 -1.19 23.08 18.98
N ALA A 646 0.13 23.12 19.15
CA ALA A 646 0.79 24.14 19.95
C ALA A 646 0.43 25.56 19.49
N THR A 647 0.37 25.78 18.18
CA THR A 647 -0.06 27.07 17.62
C THR A 647 -1.53 27.35 17.87
N ARG A 648 -2.43 26.34 17.74
CA ARG A 648 -3.84 26.50 18.11
C ARG A 648 -3.99 27.04 19.53
N MET A 649 -3.25 26.47 20.48
CA MET A 649 -3.26 26.89 21.89
C MET A 649 -2.84 28.34 22.03
N ARG A 650 -1.70 28.73 21.42
CA ARG A 650 -1.18 30.11 21.47
C ARG A 650 -2.17 31.14 20.89
N LEU A 651 -2.77 30.79 19.73
CA LEU A 651 -3.73 31.71 19.08
C LEU A 651 -5.00 31.92 19.93
N LEU A 652 -5.50 30.88 20.60
CA LEU A 652 -6.62 31.00 21.53
C LEU A 652 -6.26 31.82 22.75
N GLN A 653 -5.04 31.62 23.30
CA GLN A 653 -4.54 32.46 24.39
C GLN A 653 -4.39 33.94 23.96
N ALA A 654 -3.90 34.22 22.77
CA ALA A 654 -3.79 35.56 22.21
C ALA A 654 -5.18 36.24 22.01
N LEU A 655 -6.25 35.44 21.87
CA LEU A 655 -7.64 35.91 21.86
C LEU A 655 -8.24 36.10 23.26
N GLY A 656 -7.48 35.89 24.34
CA GLY A 656 -7.92 36.07 25.72
C GLY A 656 -8.61 34.86 26.33
N TYR A 657 -8.47 33.65 25.74
CA TYR A 657 -8.98 32.44 26.34
C TYR A 657 -7.96 31.78 27.27
N SER A 658 -8.40 31.29 28.42
CA SER A 658 -7.68 30.28 29.18
C SER A 658 -8.01 28.91 28.54
N VAL A 659 -7.00 28.24 27.97
CA VAL A 659 -7.21 26.98 27.21
C VAL A 659 -7.09 25.78 28.11
N ILE A 660 -8.08 24.91 28.06
CA ILE A 660 -8.16 23.65 28.81
C ILE A 660 -8.19 22.50 27.82
N GLU A 661 -7.27 21.55 27.99
CA GLU A 661 -7.20 20.36 27.17
C GLU A 661 -7.81 19.16 27.88
N LEU A 662 -8.73 18.50 27.18
CA LEU A 662 -9.30 17.21 27.57
C LEU A 662 -8.72 16.12 26.68
N ASN A 663 -8.17 15.09 27.29
CA ASN A 663 -7.58 13.97 26.56
C ASN A 663 -8.69 13.07 26.00
N TYR A 664 -8.73 12.89 24.67
CA TYR A 664 -9.72 12.09 23.97
C TYR A 664 -9.74 10.62 24.43
N ASP A 665 -8.57 9.99 24.57
CA ASP A 665 -8.46 8.56 24.99
C ASP A 665 -8.85 8.36 26.45
N ALA A 666 -8.55 9.32 27.32
CA ALA A 666 -9.01 9.28 28.71
C ALA A 666 -10.54 9.34 28.81
N LEU A 667 -11.16 10.24 28.01
CA LEU A 667 -12.62 10.36 27.97
C LEU A 667 -13.31 9.14 27.36
N LEU A 668 -12.68 8.45 26.40
CA LEU A 668 -13.21 7.20 25.84
C LEU A 668 -13.18 6.02 26.81
N LYS A 669 -12.27 6.02 27.76
CA LYS A 669 -12.16 4.96 28.80
C LYS A 669 -13.24 5.09 29.86
N THR A 670 -13.74 6.27 30.11
CA THR A 670 -14.78 6.54 31.11
C THR A 670 -16.19 6.37 30.51
N ARG A 671 -17.14 5.94 31.31
CA ARG A 671 -18.56 5.82 30.90
C ARG A 671 -19.26 7.17 31.05
N PRO A 672 -20.22 7.53 30.15
CA PRO A 672 -21.07 8.69 30.33
C PRO A 672 -21.76 8.69 31.68
N ALA A 673 -21.93 9.85 32.30
CA ALA A 673 -22.53 10.08 33.61
C ALA A 673 -21.88 9.30 34.78
N SER A 674 -20.67 8.74 34.58
CA SER A 674 -19.96 8.06 35.66
C SER A 674 -19.29 9.10 36.59
N ARG A 675 -19.20 8.75 37.88
CA ARG A 675 -18.49 9.58 38.87
C ARG A 675 -17.04 9.85 38.46
N GLU A 676 -16.38 8.87 37.85
CA GLU A 676 -15.01 9.01 37.35
C GLU A 676 -14.91 10.08 36.27
N ARG A 677 -15.85 10.09 35.29
CA ARG A 677 -15.86 11.07 34.21
C ARG A 677 -16.20 12.46 34.71
N LEU A 678 -17.19 12.58 35.59
CA LEU A 678 -17.56 13.85 36.20
C LEU A 678 -16.41 14.43 37.02
N ASN A 679 -15.71 13.62 37.82
CA ASN A 679 -14.51 14.05 38.54
C ASN A 679 -13.38 14.51 37.60
N TYR A 680 -13.10 13.77 36.53
CA TYR A 680 -12.11 14.16 35.54
C TYR A 680 -12.43 15.52 34.91
N LEU A 681 -13.66 15.72 34.47
CA LEU A 681 -14.10 16.95 33.85
C LEU A 681 -14.11 18.13 34.83
N SER A 682 -14.65 17.94 36.05
CA SER A 682 -14.69 19.00 37.07
C SER A 682 -13.28 19.43 37.47
N THR A 683 -12.37 18.53 37.74
CA THR A 683 -10.99 18.82 38.08
C THR A 683 -10.24 19.56 36.97
N LYS A 684 -10.57 19.30 35.71
CA LYS A 684 -9.93 19.97 34.56
C LYS A 684 -10.56 21.32 34.24
N ILE A 685 -11.87 21.44 34.31
CA ILE A 685 -12.60 22.64 33.86
C ILE A 685 -12.77 23.65 35.00
N LEU A 686 -13.02 23.17 36.21
CA LEU A 686 -13.22 23.99 37.43
C LEU A 686 -12.16 23.59 38.46
N PRO A 687 -10.87 23.86 38.22
CA PRO A 687 -9.84 23.57 39.22
C PRO A 687 -10.21 24.34 40.50
N LEU A 688 -10.22 23.65 41.63
CA LEU A 688 -10.44 24.24 42.94
C LEU A 688 -9.54 25.45 43.10
N SER A 689 -10.17 26.63 43.28
CA SER A 689 -9.54 27.90 43.58
C SER A 689 -8.84 27.85 44.94
#